data_a5b1a014470aac8c0294cb990c2c8f4a
#
_entry.id   a5b1a014470aac8c0294cb990c2c8f4a
#
_cell.length_a   1.000
_cell.length_b   1.000
_cell.length_c   1.000
_cell.angle_alpha   90.00
_cell.angle_beta   90.00
_cell.angle_gamma   90.00
#
_symmetry.space_group_name_H-M   'P 1'
#
loop_
_entity.id
_entity.type
_entity.pdbx_description
1 polymer ?
#
loop_
_entity_poly.entity_id
_entity_poly.type
_entity_poly.pdbx_seq_one_letter_code
_entity_poly.pdbx_strand_id
1 'polypeptide(L)'
;GRVIKMGQTSDEMAYRKVDQKFSLRTHDVEPDELPIASLELEWDMEKELEESAFDDFGLEDSSQPHVSNSTQNTDLDMEFIQPSTSPRGRFERLQEEASYHTAHHLRQGPNHQPSSFYKKAKLFTAAIAIFICGLLIGYYGRKVTPSPTPSTSTVPPDDNTVLQEIVQEIGAESIKILFRNFAQLAADSDSGEGSAASHVMEQWAASGLMETRLVNYTVLLSLPDAKPNRITLTNSSQCFYPNGQQCSPRSSAPRGEKGKRDLLGSYAAYSANGSLEAELVDVQYGTVDDLLNLRSSTNFTQKIALVKLGQAPLLYKLSLLLEAGFGGALVYVDPCDSPQNMNTSHETFWISLNPGGDPSTQGYPSIDGSFREYRPNLTSLLVQPISAVLAKELLSSNKMASGSGCVLLANSNRKTVRLEVGTVADYKTIQNVIGRLKGSVNPDKYVIVGSHHGNGEELWPSSASIVTEIIQAVMSHVRQRGWHPNRSILFCSWGGTAFGSIGSHEWAEEMEHVLQVNAVAYVNLFKPVLGNGILHTVASPSLRQLAADRFSLNCTRQEKCSGAKVHSAQVEGNNDFFINHLGVPTVQFAYLETKTPAGPGFISEALWARDVSVVESLDPSFRLHETVAKLTAEMILRIANEPVLPFNVLDVALVIQEQLKGEGESSRHMLAFANALRESAQLFQSNEMRPANDPKERDAVRLRMLNNVLQNLEKNFIIQQVPPGYYRNILYRLDEGSNQFSVVEEAFNHHQLQQTNQTLNTVLSKVMNSIRAAQAYVKAGLEVFENIRNTKKHTLDF
;
A
#
# COMPACT_ATOMS: atom_id res chain seq x y z
N GLY A 1 18.44 -22.38 -52.23
CA GLY A 1 18.57 -21.92 -50.90
C GLY A 1 19.29 -20.60 -50.76
N ARG A 2 18.64 -19.56 -50.38
CA ARG A 2 19.28 -18.30 -49.93
C ARG A 2 19.01 -18.13 -48.44
N VAL A 3 20.07 -18.13 -47.66
CA VAL A 3 20.10 -17.80 -46.24
C VAL A 3 20.13 -16.28 -46.11
N ILE A 4 19.15 -15.70 -45.47
CA ILE A 4 19.15 -14.29 -45.08
C ILE A 4 19.73 -14.23 -43.65
N LYS A 5 20.92 -13.64 -43.48
CA LYS A 5 21.48 -13.25 -42.17
C LYS A 5 20.76 -11.99 -41.71
N MET A 6 20.07 -12.10 -40.57
CA MET A 6 19.67 -10.93 -39.80
C MET A 6 20.82 -10.48 -38.91
N GLY A 7 21.10 -9.20 -38.90
CA GLY A 7 22.14 -8.58 -38.13
C GLY A 7 21.86 -8.54 -36.66
N GLN A 8 22.86 -8.83 -35.87
CA GLN A 8 22.86 -8.63 -34.41
C GLN A 8 22.96 -7.13 -34.09
N THR A 9 22.14 -6.67 -33.17
CA THR A 9 22.11 -5.29 -32.70
C THR A 9 23.29 -5.00 -31.75
N SER A 10 23.72 -3.76 -31.68
CA SER A 10 24.93 -3.27 -31.01
C SER A 10 25.01 -3.50 -29.49
N ASP A 11 23.94 -3.90 -28.86
CA ASP A 11 23.89 -4.04 -27.39
C ASP A 11 24.49 -5.37 -26.87
N GLU A 12 24.53 -6.42 -27.68
CA GLU A 12 25.18 -7.67 -27.28
C GLU A 12 26.70 -7.58 -27.25
N MET A 13 27.31 -6.62 -27.91
CA MET A 13 28.77 -6.43 -27.92
C MET A 13 29.28 -5.69 -26.66
N ALA A 14 28.46 -4.91 -25.99
CA ALA A 14 28.87 -4.21 -24.77
C ALA A 14 29.00 -5.18 -23.58
N TYR A 15 28.09 -6.18 -23.48
CA TYR A 15 28.11 -7.17 -22.40
C TYR A 15 29.26 -8.18 -22.46
N ARG A 16 29.71 -8.54 -23.65
CA ARG A 16 30.87 -9.48 -23.80
C ARG A 16 32.22 -8.84 -23.47
N LYS A 17 32.33 -7.51 -23.47
CA LYS A 17 33.59 -6.84 -23.13
C LYS A 17 33.83 -6.68 -21.63
N VAL A 18 32.82 -6.78 -20.82
CA VAL A 18 32.94 -6.71 -19.35
C VAL A 18 33.32 -8.05 -18.78
N ASP A 19 32.79 -9.16 -19.31
CA ASP A 19 33.11 -10.50 -18.83
C ASP A 19 34.58 -10.97 -19.14
N GLN A 20 35.19 -10.43 -20.18
CA GLN A 20 36.59 -10.79 -20.51
C GLN A 20 37.65 -10.09 -19.63
N LYS A 21 37.29 -9.05 -18.86
CA LYS A 21 38.23 -8.39 -17.93
C LYS A 21 38.28 -9.02 -16.54
N PHE A 22 37.32 -9.88 -16.20
CA PHE A 22 37.29 -10.54 -14.89
C PHE A 22 37.82 -11.96 -14.83
N SER A 23 38.25 -12.55 -15.97
CA SER A 23 38.65 -13.96 -16.09
C SER A 23 40.15 -14.23 -16.03
N LEU A 24 40.98 -13.24 -15.72
CA LEU A 24 42.44 -13.44 -15.70
C LEU A 24 43.04 -13.01 -14.36
N ARG A 25 42.79 -13.79 -13.28
CA ARG A 25 43.67 -13.90 -12.11
C ARG A 25 43.08 -14.86 -11.08
N THR A 26 43.23 -16.17 -11.31
CA THR A 26 43.29 -17.15 -10.23
C THR A 26 44.30 -18.19 -10.62
N HIS A 27 45.48 -18.03 -10.15
CA HIS A 27 46.45 -19.14 -9.95
C HIS A 27 47.08 -18.95 -8.58
N ASP A 28 46.87 -19.96 -7.76
CA ASP A 28 47.66 -20.50 -6.65
C ASP A 28 48.36 -19.56 -5.68
N VAL A 29 47.87 -19.52 -4.41
CA VAL A 29 48.69 -19.49 -3.20
C VAL A 29 47.90 -20.08 -2.03
N GLU A 30 48.51 -21.04 -1.32
CA GLU A 30 48.06 -21.66 -0.08
C GLU A 30 48.01 -20.68 1.11
N PRO A 31 47.28 -21.03 2.20
CA PRO A 31 46.93 -20.10 3.25
C PRO A 31 47.99 -20.04 4.36
N ASP A 32 48.54 -18.86 4.65
CA ASP A 32 49.11 -18.53 5.94
C ASP A 32 49.04 -17.03 6.24
N GLU A 33 48.45 -16.75 7.40
CA GLU A 33 48.55 -15.55 8.25
C GLU A 33 48.33 -14.16 7.65
N LEU A 34 47.18 -13.56 8.01
CA LEU A 34 46.83 -12.16 7.76
C LEU A 34 47.28 -11.22 8.86
N PRO A 35 47.96 -10.11 8.57
CA PRO A 35 47.92 -8.92 9.42
C PRO A 35 46.82 -7.96 8.96
N ILE A 36 46.10 -7.47 9.94
CA ILE A 36 45.05 -6.43 9.81
C ILE A 36 45.72 -5.13 9.36
N ALA A 37 45.47 -4.71 8.13
CA ALA A 37 45.76 -3.35 7.66
C ALA A 37 44.43 -2.68 7.30
N SER A 38 44.19 -1.54 7.97
CA SER A 38 43.09 -0.62 7.67
C SER A 38 43.21 -0.12 6.23
N LEU A 39 42.21 -0.41 5.40
CA LEU A 39 42.02 0.22 4.09
C LEU A 39 41.27 1.53 4.29
N GLU A 40 41.98 2.64 4.28
CA GLU A 40 41.43 3.97 4.00
C GLU A 40 41.21 4.07 2.48
N LEU A 41 39.96 4.09 2.04
CA LEU A 41 39.56 4.41 0.69
C LEU A 41 39.32 5.91 0.58
N GLU A 42 40.35 6.65 0.18
CA GLU A 42 40.20 8.01 -0.35
C GLU A 42 39.68 7.92 -1.79
N TRP A 43 38.46 8.39 -2.01
CA TRP A 43 37.91 8.60 -3.35
C TRP A 43 38.23 10.00 -3.84
N ASP A 44 39.17 10.08 -4.75
CA ASP A 44 39.54 11.32 -5.44
C ASP A 44 38.57 11.54 -6.64
N MET A 45 37.45 12.22 -6.37
CA MET A 45 36.41 12.50 -7.36
C MET A 45 36.68 13.75 -8.24
N GLU A 46 37.83 14.42 -8.06
CA GLU A 46 38.12 15.64 -8.83
C GLU A 46 38.85 15.42 -10.15
N LYS A 47 39.30 14.20 -10.44
CA LYS A 47 40.08 13.92 -11.66
C LYS A 47 39.33 13.41 -12.87
N GLU A 48 38.08 12.98 -12.71
CA GLU A 48 37.29 12.46 -13.84
C GLU A 48 36.34 13.48 -14.50
N LEU A 49 36.28 14.72 -14.00
CA LEU A 49 35.37 15.75 -14.53
C LEU A 49 36.05 16.76 -15.48
N GLU A 50 37.37 16.69 -15.68
CA GLU A 50 38.09 17.63 -16.58
C GLU A 50 38.39 17.10 -18.00
N GLU A 51 38.07 15.87 -18.35
CA GLU A 51 38.39 15.31 -19.69
C GLU A 51 37.20 15.07 -20.63
N SER A 52 35.98 15.53 -20.31
CA SER A 52 34.82 15.32 -21.20
C SER A 52 34.03 16.56 -21.63
N ALA A 53 34.63 17.71 -21.58
CA ALA A 53 33.98 18.92 -22.07
C ALA A 53 34.90 19.71 -22.97
N PHE A 54 35.08 19.29 -24.21
CA PHE A 54 35.42 20.14 -25.39
C PHE A 54 35.59 19.22 -26.59
N ASP A 55 34.55 19.15 -27.40
CA ASP A 55 34.66 19.27 -28.85
C ASP A 55 33.28 19.08 -29.48
N ASP A 56 33.02 20.01 -30.37
CA ASP A 56 32.08 19.96 -31.46
C ASP A 56 30.69 20.60 -31.29
N PHE A 57 30.65 21.91 -31.52
CA PHE A 57 29.54 22.55 -32.25
C PHE A 57 30.09 23.68 -33.15
N GLY A 58 30.20 23.35 -34.45
CA GLY A 58 30.46 24.31 -35.50
C GLY A 58 29.24 25.15 -35.81
N LEU A 59 29.46 26.46 -35.87
CA LEU A 59 28.55 27.49 -36.33
C LEU A 59 28.60 27.57 -37.86
N GLU A 60 27.43 27.54 -38.53
CA GLU A 60 27.27 28.18 -39.84
C GLU A 60 26.14 29.20 -39.80
N ASP A 61 26.55 30.38 -40.21
CA ASP A 61 25.88 31.66 -40.36
C ASP A 61 25.10 31.73 -41.66
N SER A 62 23.90 32.33 -41.73
CA SER A 62 23.49 33.19 -42.81
C SER A 62 22.11 33.84 -42.65
N SER A 63 22.16 35.14 -42.52
CA SER A 63 21.37 36.18 -43.21
C SER A 63 19.88 36.37 -42.92
N GLN A 64 19.62 37.55 -42.34
CA GLN A 64 18.39 38.38 -42.52
C GLN A 64 18.24 38.88 -43.97
N PRO A 65 17.11 39.55 -44.43
CA PRO A 65 16.44 40.67 -43.76
C PRO A 65 14.91 40.93 -44.10
N HIS A 66 14.42 42.05 -43.48
CA HIS A 66 13.33 43.00 -43.85
C HIS A 66 11.87 42.75 -43.41
N VAL A 67 11.47 43.51 -42.44
CA VAL A 67 10.68 44.79 -42.39
C VAL A 67 9.30 44.80 -43.08
N SER A 68 8.28 45.03 -42.28
CA SER A 68 7.36 46.17 -42.42
C SER A 68 6.27 46.22 -41.33
N ASN A 69 6.03 47.46 -40.88
CA ASN A 69 5.04 47.98 -39.94
C ASN A 69 3.59 47.64 -40.28
N SER A 70 2.72 47.52 -39.24
CA SER A 70 1.58 48.46 -39.11
C SER A 70 0.89 48.28 -37.76
N THR A 71 0.71 49.39 -37.12
CA THR A 71 -0.10 49.76 -35.98
C THR A 71 -1.56 49.29 -36.03
N GLN A 72 -2.10 48.83 -34.91
CA GLN A 72 -3.36 49.37 -34.32
C GLN A 72 -3.57 48.84 -32.88
N ASN A 73 -3.85 49.79 -32.01
CA ASN A 73 -4.29 49.66 -30.62
C ASN A 73 -5.63 48.96 -30.49
N THR A 74 -5.74 48.07 -29.48
CA THR A 74 -6.97 48.04 -28.64
C THR A 74 -6.58 47.47 -27.26
N ASP A 75 -6.83 48.28 -26.25
CA ASP A 75 -6.76 47.97 -24.84
C ASP A 75 -7.74 46.84 -24.50
N LEU A 76 -7.27 45.81 -23.81
CA LEU A 76 -8.10 44.95 -22.99
C LEU A 76 -7.26 44.51 -21.77
N ASP A 77 -7.78 44.85 -20.59
CA ASP A 77 -7.29 44.51 -19.27
C ASP A 77 -7.07 43.03 -19.15
N MET A 78 -5.84 42.63 -18.81
CA MET A 78 -5.53 41.29 -18.33
C MET A 78 -5.15 41.37 -16.86
N GLU A 79 -6.06 40.89 -16.01
CA GLU A 79 -5.77 40.56 -14.62
C GLU A 79 -4.67 39.51 -14.56
N PHE A 80 -3.63 39.84 -13.83
CA PHE A 80 -2.52 38.94 -13.50
C PHE A 80 -3.03 37.86 -12.51
N ILE A 81 -3.19 36.63 -13.00
CA ILE A 81 -3.28 35.45 -12.13
C ILE A 81 -1.85 35.08 -11.75
N GLN A 82 -1.52 35.24 -10.48
CA GLN A 82 -0.26 34.73 -9.90
C GLN A 82 -0.34 33.21 -9.79
N PRO A 83 0.69 32.46 -10.21
CA PRO A 83 0.77 31.03 -9.93
C PRO A 83 1.11 30.81 -8.43
N SER A 84 0.34 29.93 -7.80
CA SER A 84 0.57 29.48 -6.43
C SER A 84 1.91 28.77 -6.32
N THR A 85 2.84 29.36 -5.59
CA THR A 85 4.13 28.74 -5.26
C THR A 85 3.96 27.75 -4.09
N SER A 86 4.18 26.50 -4.38
CA SER A 86 4.44 25.46 -3.38
C SER A 86 5.71 25.80 -2.59
N PRO A 87 5.74 25.70 -1.25
CA PRO A 87 6.94 26.00 -0.49
C PRO A 87 7.97 24.86 -0.60
N ARG A 88 8.93 25.05 -1.49
CA ARG A 88 10.18 24.30 -1.44
C ARG A 88 11.02 24.80 -0.26
N GLY A 89 11.36 23.93 0.65
CA GLY A 89 12.30 24.20 1.72
C GLY A 89 13.64 24.66 1.17
N ARG A 90 14.00 25.90 1.48
CA ARG A 90 15.27 26.52 1.09
C ARG A 90 16.30 26.13 2.14
N PHE A 91 17.29 25.35 1.75
CA PHE A 91 18.52 25.22 2.53
C PHE A 91 19.36 26.47 2.28
N GLU A 92 19.49 27.35 3.28
CA GLU A 92 20.48 28.43 3.26
C GLU A 92 21.83 27.85 3.65
N ARG A 93 22.75 27.88 2.69
CA ARG A 93 24.16 27.62 2.93
C ARG A 93 24.77 28.92 3.47
N LEU A 94 25.21 28.91 4.71
CA LEU A 94 26.06 29.98 5.25
C LEU A 94 27.40 29.96 4.50
N GLN A 95 27.61 30.95 3.64
CA GLN A 95 28.92 31.28 3.08
C GLN A 95 29.59 32.28 4.00
N GLU A 96 30.71 31.87 4.66
CA GLU A 96 31.67 32.79 5.24
C GLU A 96 32.42 33.47 4.10
N GLU A 97 32.19 34.76 3.91
CA GLU A 97 33.05 35.60 3.05
C GLU A 97 34.33 35.99 3.81
N ALA A 98 35.43 35.38 3.40
CA ALA A 98 36.76 35.88 3.75
C ALA A 98 37.15 36.97 2.74
N SER A 99 37.06 38.21 3.15
CA SER A 99 37.56 39.35 2.36
C SER A 99 39.05 39.54 2.56
N TYR A 100 39.83 39.35 1.50
CA TYR A 100 41.22 39.75 1.42
C TYR A 100 41.29 41.21 0.91
N HIS A 101 41.75 42.09 1.76
CA HIS A 101 42.18 43.44 1.34
C HIS A 101 43.68 43.46 1.08
N THR A 102 44.02 43.73 -0.16
CA THR A 102 45.38 44.04 -0.64
C THR A 102 45.81 45.42 -0.20
N ALA A 103 46.97 45.52 0.45
CA ALA A 103 47.58 46.75 0.92
C ALA A 103 48.30 47.48 -0.19
N HIS A 104 48.04 48.78 -0.36
CA HIS A 104 49.00 49.72 -1.00
C HIS A 104 49.55 50.68 0.01
N HIS A 105 50.91 50.73 0.06
CA HIS A 105 51.71 51.66 0.82
C HIS A 105 51.48 53.12 0.41
N LEU A 106 51.42 54.02 1.43
CA LEU A 106 52.04 55.33 1.34
C LEU A 106 52.40 55.81 2.79
N ARG A 107 53.63 56.34 2.90
CA ARG A 107 54.38 56.74 4.07
C ARG A 107 53.95 58.14 4.52
N GLN A 108 53.84 58.41 5.81
CA GLN A 108 54.43 59.58 6.52
C GLN A 108 54.05 59.61 7.97
N GLY A 109 55.04 59.64 8.83
CA GLY A 109 55.57 60.28 9.90
C GLY A 109 54.73 60.63 11.14
N PRO A 110 55.42 60.81 12.32
CA PRO A 110 54.81 60.47 13.61
C PRO A 110 54.21 61.65 14.32
N ASN A 111 53.11 61.41 15.11
CA ASN A 111 52.87 62.36 16.27
C ASN A 111 52.19 61.50 17.40
N HIS A 112 52.88 61.71 18.56
CA HIS A 112 52.53 61.21 19.89
C HIS A 112 51.17 61.75 20.36
N GLN A 113 50.25 60.85 20.79
CA GLN A 113 49.44 61.10 22.00
C GLN A 113 48.97 59.80 22.67
N PRO A 114 49.08 59.65 23.97
CA PRO A 114 48.72 58.48 24.72
C PRO A 114 47.25 58.57 25.19
N SER A 115 46.43 57.62 25.00
CA SER A 115 45.30 57.23 25.88
C SER A 115 44.13 56.42 25.22
N SER A 116 44.44 55.51 24.27
CA SER A 116 43.37 54.66 23.77
C SER A 116 43.13 53.41 24.61
N PHE A 117 44.10 53.00 25.41
CA PHE A 117 43.98 51.77 26.20
C PHE A 117 43.03 51.94 27.40
N TYR A 118 42.99 53.10 28.06
CA TYR A 118 42.06 53.33 29.17
C TYR A 118 40.57 53.41 28.74
N LYS A 119 40.29 53.92 27.55
CA LYS A 119 38.91 53.99 27.03
C LYS A 119 38.39 52.59 26.61
N LYS A 120 39.25 51.75 26.05
CA LYS A 120 38.89 50.36 25.67
C LYS A 120 38.72 49.47 26.92
N ALA A 121 39.55 49.65 27.96
CA ALA A 121 39.41 48.94 29.21
C ALA A 121 38.13 49.32 29.96
N LYS A 122 37.77 50.64 30.02
CA LYS A 122 36.45 51.04 30.58
C LYS A 122 35.25 50.50 29.80
N LEU A 123 35.32 50.40 28.47
CA LEU A 123 34.27 49.84 27.68
C LEU A 123 34.11 48.31 27.92
N PHE A 124 35.23 47.62 28.07
CA PHE A 124 35.25 46.18 28.36
C PHE A 124 34.74 45.84 29.75
N THR A 125 35.10 46.63 30.73
CA THR A 125 34.59 46.51 32.14
C THR A 125 33.10 46.84 32.21
N ALA A 126 32.59 47.80 31.43
CA ALA A 126 31.17 48.11 31.35
C ALA A 126 30.40 46.97 30.67
N ALA A 127 30.95 46.38 29.62
CA ALA A 127 30.31 45.22 28.93
C ALA A 127 30.25 44.00 29.85
N ILE A 128 31.30 43.70 30.61
CA ILE A 128 31.29 42.61 31.60
C ILE A 128 30.29 42.90 32.73
N ALA A 129 30.19 44.15 33.23
CA ALA A 129 29.20 44.51 34.22
C ALA A 129 27.76 44.34 33.73
N ILE A 130 27.47 44.76 32.50
CA ILE A 130 26.14 44.53 31.87
C ILE A 130 25.84 43.03 31.69
N PHE A 131 26.84 42.24 31.29
CA PHE A 131 26.69 40.78 31.14
C PHE A 131 26.41 40.10 32.48
N ILE A 132 27.14 40.51 33.56
CA ILE A 132 26.90 39.99 34.91
C ILE A 132 25.54 40.45 35.45
N CYS A 133 25.14 41.69 35.20
CA CYS A 133 23.79 42.17 35.56
C CYS A 133 22.70 41.39 34.81
N GLY A 134 22.88 41.08 33.50
CA GLY A 134 21.98 40.27 32.71
C GLY A 134 21.87 38.83 33.24
N LEU A 135 22.99 38.22 33.63
CA LEU A 135 23.01 36.91 34.29
C LEU A 135 22.30 36.92 35.65
N LEU A 136 22.52 37.94 36.45
CA LEU A 136 21.88 38.10 37.75
C LEU A 136 20.37 38.34 37.60
N ILE A 137 19.93 39.16 36.65
CA ILE A 137 18.52 39.40 36.36
C ILE A 137 17.88 38.11 35.84
N GLY A 138 18.55 37.36 34.93
CA GLY A 138 18.10 36.07 34.43
C GLY A 138 18.00 35.02 35.56
N TYR A 139 18.99 34.98 36.44
CA TYR A 139 19.02 34.02 37.55
C TYR A 139 17.97 34.35 38.64
N TYR A 140 17.87 35.61 39.03
CA TYR A 140 16.89 36.04 40.06
C TYR A 140 15.50 36.25 39.51
N GLY A 141 15.33 36.67 38.25
CA GLY A 141 14.04 36.78 37.57
C GLY A 141 13.37 35.42 37.39
N ARG A 142 14.13 34.32 37.28
CA ARG A 142 13.61 32.97 37.27
C ARG A 142 13.11 32.46 38.64
N LYS A 143 13.49 33.12 39.72
CA LYS A 143 13.07 32.77 41.10
C LYS A 143 11.85 33.52 41.61
N VAL A 144 11.32 34.48 40.86
CA VAL A 144 10.20 35.32 41.29
C VAL A 144 8.97 35.16 40.39
N THR A 145 8.72 33.96 39.89
CA THR A 145 7.37 33.57 39.54
C THR A 145 6.76 32.96 40.81
N PRO A 146 5.69 33.56 41.41
CA PRO A 146 4.98 32.87 42.47
C PRO A 146 4.46 31.58 41.87
N SER A 147 4.83 30.42 42.46
CA SER A 147 4.18 29.16 42.26
C SER A 147 2.68 29.41 42.31
N PRO A 148 1.90 29.06 41.27
CA PRO A 148 0.46 28.97 41.48
C PRO A 148 0.25 28.00 42.63
N THR A 149 -0.51 28.44 43.66
CA THR A 149 -1.03 27.58 44.71
C THR A 149 -1.48 26.24 44.09
N PRO A 150 -1.15 25.07 44.70
CA PRO A 150 -1.59 23.83 44.19
C PRO A 150 -3.11 23.76 44.36
N SER A 151 -3.82 24.15 43.30
CA SER A 151 -5.17 23.67 43.10
C SER A 151 -5.05 22.18 42.97
N THR A 152 -5.65 21.47 43.89
CA THR A 152 -5.97 20.02 43.89
C THR A 152 -5.25 19.23 42.79
N SER A 153 -4.18 18.51 43.19
CA SER A 153 -3.46 17.62 42.28
C SER A 153 -4.42 16.59 41.71
N THR A 154 -5.02 16.91 40.59
CA THR A 154 -5.41 15.88 39.65
C THR A 154 -4.12 15.30 39.12
N VAL A 155 -3.75 14.11 39.59
CA VAL A 155 -2.78 13.22 38.97
C VAL A 155 -3.08 13.27 37.48
N PRO A 156 -2.09 13.56 36.56
CA PRO A 156 -2.37 13.47 35.13
C PRO A 156 -3.04 12.11 34.90
N PRO A 157 -4.19 12.09 34.22
CA PRO A 157 -4.87 10.84 33.99
C PRO A 157 -3.89 9.88 33.33
N ASP A 158 -3.85 8.66 33.81
CA ASP A 158 -3.02 7.60 33.24
C ASP A 158 -3.33 7.55 31.73
N ASP A 159 -2.29 7.55 30.87
CA ASP A 159 -2.46 7.55 29.40
C ASP A 159 -3.47 6.48 28.94
N ASN A 160 -3.53 5.34 29.63
CA ASN A 160 -4.50 4.30 29.37
C ASN A 160 -5.94 4.72 29.58
N THR A 161 -6.23 5.62 30.53
CA THR A 161 -7.60 6.13 30.77
C THR A 161 -8.05 7.02 29.64
N VAL A 162 -7.15 7.85 29.10
CA VAL A 162 -7.43 8.73 27.94
C VAL A 162 -7.76 7.91 26.70
N LEU A 163 -6.99 6.86 26.42
CA LEU A 163 -7.26 5.97 25.27
C LEU A 163 -8.63 5.30 25.39
N GLN A 164 -8.99 4.84 26.58
CA GLN A 164 -10.30 4.23 26.81
C GLN A 164 -11.46 5.25 26.65
N GLU A 165 -11.29 6.47 27.14
CA GLU A 165 -12.28 7.52 26.97
C GLU A 165 -12.50 7.88 25.49
N ILE A 166 -11.43 8.01 24.69
CA ILE A 166 -11.53 8.24 23.23
C ILE A 166 -12.33 7.12 22.55
N VAL A 167 -12.01 5.86 22.87
CA VAL A 167 -12.70 4.71 22.28
C VAL A 167 -14.19 4.65 22.72
N GLN A 168 -14.50 5.05 23.94
CA GLN A 168 -15.88 5.09 24.45
C GLN A 168 -16.72 6.21 23.82
N GLU A 169 -16.11 7.32 23.39
CA GLU A 169 -16.79 8.43 22.73
C GLU A 169 -17.32 8.04 21.34
N ILE A 170 -16.70 7.06 20.68
CA ILE A 170 -17.12 6.56 19.35
C ILE A 170 -18.52 5.94 19.46
N GLY A 171 -19.47 6.45 18.68
CA GLY A 171 -20.89 6.06 18.77
C GLY A 171 -21.53 5.67 17.45
N ALA A 172 -22.41 4.66 17.49
CA ALA A 172 -23.14 4.16 16.32
C ALA A 172 -24.00 5.25 15.65
N GLU A 173 -24.63 6.14 16.42
CA GLU A 173 -25.50 7.16 15.87
C GLU A 173 -24.73 8.25 15.12
N SER A 174 -23.57 8.66 15.64
CA SER A 174 -22.67 9.59 14.94
C SER A 174 -22.17 9.00 13.63
N ILE A 175 -21.73 7.75 13.64
CA ILE A 175 -21.30 7.03 12.42
C ILE A 175 -22.46 6.97 11.40
N LYS A 176 -23.69 6.70 11.86
CA LYS A 176 -24.88 6.65 10.99
C LYS A 176 -25.16 7.98 10.30
N ILE A 177 -25.04 9.08 11.03
CA ILE A 177 -25.21 10.43 10.48
C ILE A 177 -24.15 10.71 9.41
N LEU A 178 -22.87 10.44 9.72
CA LEU A 178 -21.76 10.58 8.78
C LEU A 178 -21.95 9.72 7.53
N PHE A 179 -22.31 8.45 7.72
CA PHE A 179 -22.60 7.52 6.63
C PHE A 179 -23.65 8.06 5.66
N ARG A 180 -24.77 8.56 6.19
CA ARG A 180 -25.85 9.14 5.36
C ARG A 180 -25.43 10.40 4.63
N ASN A 181 -24.63 11.24 5.27
CA ASN A 181 -24.07 12.43 4.63
C ASN A 181 -23.18 12.06 3.44
N PHE A 182 -22.27 11.10 3.60
CA PHE A 182 -21.44 10.61 2.52
C PHE A 182 -22.25 9.89 1.43
N ALA A 183 -23.26 9.11 1.81
CA ALA A 183 -24.15 8.43 0.88
C ALA A 183 -24.99 9.38 0.03
N GLN A 184 -25.42 10.51 0.59
CA GLN A 184 -26.17 11.52 -0.14
C GLN A 184 -25.33 12.22 -1.20
N LEU A 185 -24.06 12.52 -0.90
CA LEU A 185 -23.12 13.07 -1.88
C LEU A 185 -22.89 12.14 -3.07
N ALA A 186 -22.92 10.83 -2.82
CA ALA A 186 -22.83 9.81 -3.85
C ALA A 186 -24.01 9.81 -4.82
N ALA A 187 -25.20 10.07 -4.29
CA ALA A 187 -26.44 10.06 -5.06
C ALA A 187 -26.55 11.26 -6.02
N ASP A 188 -25.89 12.37 -5.69
CA ASP A 188 -25.81 13.56 -6.54
C ASP A 188 -24.82 13.31 -7.68
N SER A 189 -25.30 12.69 -8.73
CA SER A 189 -24.54 12.09 -9.85
C SER A 189 -23.68 13.05 -10.70
N ASP A 190 -23.75 14.36 -10.47
CA ASP A 190 -22.88 15.36 -11.08
C ASP A 190 -21.61 15.64 -10.27
N SER A 191 -21.52 15.12 -9.06
CA SER A 191 -20.37 15.28 -8.19
C SER A 191 -19.34 14.16 -8.49
N GLY A 192 -18.31 14.47 -9.26
CA GLY A 192 -17.20 13.54 -9.49
C GLY A 192 -16.38 13.24 -8.22
N GLU A 193 -15.38 12.36 -8.32
CA GLU A 193 -14.46 11.98 -7.21
C GLU A 193 -13.92 13.20 -6.43
N GLY A 194 -13.66 14.32 -7.13
CA GLY A 194 -13.20 15.55 -6.51
C GLY A 194 -14.14 16.16 -5.48
N SER A 195 -15.45 15.95 -5.62
CA SER A 195 -16.44 16.40 -4.63
C SER A 195 -16.39 15.56 -3.35
N ALA A 196 -16.25 14.23 -3.46
CA ALA A 196 -16.15 13.35 -2.32
C ALA A 196 -14.86 13.62 -1.51
N ALA A 197 -13.73 13.76 -2.18
CA ALA A 197 -12.44 14.09 -1.56
C ALA A 197 -12.48 15.45 -0.84
N SER A 198 -13.04 16.48 -1.50
CA SER A 198 -13.18 17.81 -0.92
C SER A 198 -14.04 17.79 0.34
N HIS A 199 -15.17 17.06 0.31
CA HIS A 199 -16.04 16.93 1.47
C HIS A 199 -15.35 16.20 2.65
N VAL A 200 -14.63 15.12 2.39
CA VAL A 200 -13.83 14.44 3.42
C VAL A 200 -12.81 15.39 4.03
N MET A 201 -12.10 16.16 3.19
CA MET A 201 -11.12 17.14 3.64
C MET A 201 -11.77 18.21 4.54
N GLU A 202 -12.93 18.74 4.14
CA GLU A 202 -13.68 19.74 4.92
C GLU A 202 -14.14 19.19 6.28
N GLN A 203 -14.64 17.96 6.33
CA GLN A 203 -15.05 17.30 7.57
C GLN A 203 -13.86 17.09 8.53
N TRP A 204 -12.71 16.68 8.01
CA TRP A 204 -11.52 16.49 8.82
C TRP A 204 -10.94 17.81 9.34
N ALA A 205 -10.91 18.83 8.48
CA ALA A 205 -10.49 20.19 8.88
C ALA A 205 -11.45 20.80 9.92
N ALA A 206 -12.76 20.64 9.74
CA ALA A 206 -13.78 21.09 10.72
C ALA A 206 -13.64 20.37 12.06
N SER A 207 -13.19 19.11 12.07
CA SER A 207 -12.86 18.35 13.29
C SER A 207 -11.60 18.87 14.00
N GLY A 208 -10.86 19.81 13.38
CA GLY A 208 -9.65 20.42 13.93
C GLY A 208 -8.39 19.64 13.60
N LEU A 209 -8.42 18.67 12.69
CA LEU A 209 -7.24 17.98 12.21
C LEU A 209 -6.39 18.96 11.38
N MET A 210 -5.19 19.23 11.88
CA MET A 210 -4.29 20.16 11.23
C MET A 210 -3.57 19.50 10.03
N GLU A 211 -3.02 20.31 9.13
CA GLU A 211 -2.29 19.83 7.94
C GLU A 211 -3.15 18.92 7.03
N THR A 212 -4.47 19.13 6.98
CA THR A 212 -5.34 18.40 6.07
C THR A 212 -5.25 18.98 4.66
N ARG A 213 -4.96 18.13 3.66
CA ARG A 213 -4.72 18.56 2.27
C ARG A 213 -5.19 17.53 1.27
N LEU A 214 -5.47 18.00 0.04
CA LEU A 214 -5.63 17.16 -1.15
C LEU A 214 -4.28 16.89 -1.80
N VAL A 215 -4.08 15.65 -2.26
CA VAL A 215 -2.93 15.25 -3.08
C VAL A 215 -3.48 14.66 -4.37
N ASN A 216 -3.07 15.21 -5.51
CA ASN A 216 -3.61 14.88 -6.82
C ASN A 216 -2.61 14.05 -7.63
N TYR A 217 -3.10 13.01 -8.31
CA TYR A 217 -2.34 12.23 -9.29
C TYR A 217 -3.14 12.14 -10.59
N THR A 218 -2.48 12.37 -11.71
CA THR A 218 -3.10 12.16 -13.03
C THR A 218 -2.71 10.79 -13.53
N VAL A 219 -3.66 9.87 -13.55
CA VAL A 219 -3.45 8.43 -13.74
C VAL A 219 -4.26 7.89 -14.92
N LEU A 220 -3.80 6.78 -15.48
CA LEU A 220 -4.48 6.08 -16.57
C LEU A 220 -5.59 5.18 -16.01
N LEU A 221 -6.84 5.56 -16.23
CA LEU A 221 -8.00 4.74 -15.88
C LEU A 221 -8.51 3.97 -17.10
N SER A 222 -8.95 2.74 -16.87
CA SER A 222 -9.66 1.93 -17.85
C SER A 222 -11.16 2.00 -17.59
N LEU A 223 -11.87 2.72 -18.42
CA LEU A 223 -13.31 3.01 -18.30
C LEU A 223 -14.12 2.13 -19.27
N PRO A 224 -15.43 1.92 -19.03
CA PRO A 224 -16.26 1.21 -19.97
C PRO A 224 -16.39 1.98 -21.30
N ASP A 225 -16.45 1.26 -22.43
CA ASP A 225 -16.73 1.85 -23.74
C ASP A 225 -18.19 2.36 -23.79
N ALA A 226 -18.47 3.26 -24.71
CA ALA A 226 -19.82 3.76 -24.98
C ALA A 226 -20.80 2.63 -25.43
N LYS A 227 -20.24 1.53 -25.91
CA LYS A 227 -20.99 0.33 -26.33
C LYS A 227 -20.76 -0.79 -25.32
N PRO A 228 -21.83 -1.47 -24.86
CA PRO A 228 -21.68 -2.61 -23.98
C PRO A 228 -20.99 -3.77 -24.69
N ASN A 229 -20.16 -4.52 -23.95
CA ASN A 229 -19.52 -5.75 -24.40
C ASN A 229 -20.55 -6.80 -24.80
N ARG A 230 -20.16 -7.74 -25.67
CA ARG A 230 -21.08 -8.74 -26.23
C ARG A 230 -20.48 -10.13 -26.25
N ILE A 231 -21.36 -11.11 -26.08
CA ILE A 231 -21.06 -12.54 -26.22
C ILE A 231 -22.01 -13.14 -27.23
N THR A 232 -21.49 -13.67 -28.36
CA THR A 232 -22.29 -14.24 -29.43
C THR A 232 -22.02 -15.73 -29.54
N LEU A 233 -23.06 -16.55 -29.46
CA LEU A 233 -22.99 -17.97 -29.79
C LEU A 233 -22.91 -18.14 -31.31
N THR A 234 -21.76 -18.60 -31.82
CA THR A 234 -21.51 -18.68 -33.26
C THR A 234 -22.47 -19.62 -33.97
N ASN A 235 -22.79 -20.77 -33.37
CA ASN A 235 -23.65 -21.81 -33.98
C ASN A 235 -25.10 -21.35 -34.13
N SER A 236 -25.63 -20.51 -33.26
CA SER A 236 -27.02 -20.01 -33.29
C SER A 236 -27.15 -18.56 -33.69
N SER A 237 -26.03 -17.86 -33.86
CA SER A 237 -25.96 -16.40 -34.07
C SER A 237 -26.71 -15.60 -32.99
N GLN A 238 -26.92 -16.19 -31.82
CA GLN A 238 -27.55 -15.51 -30.69
C GLN A 238 -26.53 -14.62 -29.97
N CYS A 239 -26.85 -13.33 -29.88
CA CYS A 239 -26.03 -12.35 -29.19
C CYS A 239 -26.62 -12.06 -27.81
N PHE A 240 -25.75 -11.96 -26.79
CA PHE A 240 -26.08 -11.64 -25.42
C PHE A 240 -25.25 -10.49 -24.90
N TYR A 241 -25.84 -9.68 -24.05
CA TYR A 241 -25.13 -8.78 -23.18
C TYR A 241 -24.64 -9.54 -21.93
N PRO A 242 -23.64 -9.00 -21.18
CA PRO A 242 -23.09 -9.68 -19.99
C PRO A 242 -24.11 -10.09 -18.93
N ASN A 243 -25.22 -9.35 -18.79
CA ASN A 243 -26.32 -9.66 -17.88
C ASN A 243 -27.26 -10.80 -18.37
N GLY A 244 -27.01 -11.39 -19.54
CA GLY A 244 -27.80 -12.46 -20.13
C GLY A 244 -28.98 -11.99 -21.00
N GLN A 245 -29.21 -10.70 -21.14
CA GLN A 245 -30.22 -10.19 -22.09
C GLN A 245 -29.76 -10.37 -23.52
N GLN A 246 -30.69 -10.75 -24.40
CA GLN A 246 -30.40 -10.87 -25.84
C GLN A 246 -30.19 -9.49 -26.46
N CYS A 247 -29.19 -9.39 -27.35
CA CYS A 247 -28.95 -8.17 -28.13
C CYS A 247 -30.12 -7.99 -29.10
N SER A 248 -30.83 -6.86 -29.01
CA SER A 248 -31.93 -6.57 -29.94
C SER A 248 -31.44 -5.63 -31.06
N PRO A 249 -31.62 -6.00 -32.34
CA PRO A 249 -31.27 -5.13 -33.46
C PRO A 249 -32.11 -3.84 -33.53
N ARG A 250 -33.23 -3.77 -32.81
CA ARG A 250 -34.20 -2.68 -32.83
C ARG A 250 -34.33 -1.90 -31.50
N SER A 251 -33.71 -2.33 -30.42
CA SER A 251 -33.75 -1.55 -29.19
C SER A 251 -32.61 -0.56 -29.22
N SER A 252 -32.89 0.69 -29.63
CA SER A 252 -32.29 1.82 -28.95
C SER A 252 -32.09 1.47 -27.47
N ALA A 253 -30.96 1.81 -26.88
CA ALA A 253 -30.51 1.55 -25.52
C ALA A 253 -31.66 1.33 -24.51
N PRO A 254 -31.49 0.41 -23.52
CA PRO A 254 -32.55 0.13 -22.53
C PRO A 254 -33.20 1.45 -22.10
N ARG A 255 -34.56 1.48 -22.22
CA ARG A 255 -35.31 2.68 -21.87
C ARG A 255 -35.12 3.02 -20.40
N GLY A 256 -34.27 3.96 -20.12
CA GLY A 256 -33.93 4.44 -18.80
C GLY A 256 -32.41 4.49 -18.57
N GLU A 257 -31.93 5.56 -18.00
CA GLU A 257 -30.51 5.77 -17.69
C GLU A 257 -29.94 4.65 -16.80
N LYS A 258 -30.72 4.13 -15.86
CA LYS A 258 -30.34 3.05 -14.95
C LYS A 258 -29.99 1.76 -15.73
N GLY A 259 -30.83 1.30 -16.65
CA GLY A 259 -30.56 0.09 -17.42
C GLY A 259 -29.36 0.21 -18.37
N LYS A 260 -29.05 1.40 -18.85
CA LYS A 260 -27.84 1.67 -19.64
C LYS A 260 -26.59 1.64 -18.76
N ARG A 261 -26.64 2.22 -17.55
CA ARG A 261 -25.56 2.17 -16.57
C ARG A 261 -25.26 0.73 -16.15
N ASP A 262 -26.28 -0.07 -15.89
CA ASP A 262 -26.11 -1.49 -15.47
C ASP A 262 -25.38 -2.32 -16.53
N LEU A 263 -25.63 -2.09 -17.82
CA LEU A 263 -24.95 -2.81 -18.90
C LEU A 263 -23.51 -2.33 -19.14
N LEU A 264 -23.27 -1.02 -19.07
CA LEU A 264 -21.93 -0.45 -19.21
C LEU A 264 -21.07 -0.74 -17.97
N GLY A 265 -21.69 -0.84 -16.80
CA GLY A 265 -21.01 -1.17 -15.54
C GLY A 265 -20.56 -2.64 -15.43
N SER A 266 -20.82 -3.50 -16.43
CA SER A 266 -20.35 -4.89 -16.44
C SER A 266 -19.15 -5.04 -17.36
N TYR A 267 -17.95 -4.81 -16.84
CA TYR A 267 -16.71 -4.92 -17.60
C TYR A 267 -15.51 -5.25 -16.68
N ALA A 268 -14.41 -5.63 -17.28
CA ALA A 268 -13.14 -5.78 -16.59
C ALA A 268 -12.22 -4.62 -16.98
N ALA A 269 -11.97 -3.71 -16.04
CA ALA A 269 -11.02 -2.63 -16.22
C ALA A 269 -9.62 -3.20 -16.50
N TYR A 270 -8.91 -2.62 -17.46
CA TYR A 270 -7.60 -3.07 -17.94
C TYR A 270 -7.56 -4.43 -18.61
N SER A 271 -8.71 -4.98 -19.03
CA SER A 271 -8.76 -6.11 -19.95
C SER A 271 -8.15 -5.74 -21.29
N ALA A 272 -7.60 -6.72 -22.00
CA ALA A 272 -7.31 -6.55 -23.42
C ALA A 272 -8.58 -6.18 -24.19
N ASN A 273 -8.44 -5.38 -25.25
CA ASN A 273 -9.51 -4.95 -26.13
C ASN A 273 -9.46 -5.77 -27.42
N GLY A 274 -10.63 -6.19 -27.90
CA GLY A 274 -10.71 -6.90 -29.15
C GLY A 274 -11.86 -7.85 -29.27
N SER A 275 -11.75 -8.77 -30.24
CA SER A 275 -12.71 -9.83 -30.47
C SER A 275 -11.98 -11.15 -30.64
N LEU A 276 -12.47 -12.19 -29.97
CA LEU A 276 -11.97 -13.55 -30.06
C LEU A 276 -13.15 -14.49 -30.31
N GLU A 277 -13.06 -15.29 -31.36
CA GLU A 277 -14.00 -16.37 -31.64
C GLU A 277 -13.30 -17.69 -31.38
N ALA A 278 -13.74 -18.40 -30.34
CA ALA A 278 -13.09 -19.61 -29.87
C ALA A 278 -14.07 -20.56 -29.16
N GLU A 279 -13.62 -21.78 -28.96
CA GLU A 279 -14.32 -22.76 -28.15
C GLU A 279 -14.32 -22.36 -26.69
N LEU A 280 -15.48 -22.48 -26.05
CA LEU A 280 -15.64 -22.22 -24.61
C LEU A 280 -15.26 -23.47 -23.80
N VAL A 281 -14.42 -23.31 -22.80
CA VAL A 281 -13.98 -24.37 -21.87
C VAL A 281 -14.39 -24.01 -20.47
N ASP A 282 -15.17 -24.85 -19.82
CA ASP A 282 -15.48 -24.71 -18.39
C ASP A 282 -14.27 -25.19 -17.57
N VAL A 283 -13.61 -24.25 -16.91
CA VAL A 283 -12.44 -24.51 -16.07
C VAL A 283 -12.79 -24.52 -14.59
N GLN A 284 -14.05 -24.56 -14.23
CA GLN A 284 -14.55 -24.51 -12.86
C GLN A 284 -14.02 -23.25 -12.14
N TYR A 285 -13.26 -23.40 -11.05
CA TYR A 285 -12.62 -22.29 -10.35
C TYR A 285 -11.30 -21.84 -11.00
N GLY A 286 -10.80 -22.58 -11.99
CA GLY A 286 -9.53 -22.25 -12.66
C GLY A 286 -8.31 -22.45 -11.75
N THR A 287 -8.40 -23.32 -10.77
CA THR A 287 -7.26 -23.76 -9.95
C THR A 287 -6.28 -24.59 -10.78
N VAL A 288 -5.07 -24.78 -10.26
CA VAL A 288 -4.09 -25.65 -10.94
C VAL A 288 -4.62 -27.06 -11.13
N ASP A 289 -5.28 -27.62 -10.11
CA ASP A 289 -5.88 -28.95 -10.19
C ASP A 289 -6.97 -29.03 -11.26
N ASP A 290 -7.82 -28.01 -11.35
CA ASP A 290 -8.83 -27.92 -12.42
C ASP A 290 -8.19 -27.92 -13.81
N LEU A 291 -7.14 -27.13 -14.00
CA LEU A 291 -6.43 -27.01 -15.28
C LEU A 291 -5.66 -28.29 -15.64
N LEU A 292 -5.00 -28.93 -14.68
CA LEU A 292 -4.29 -30.20 -14.90
C LEU A 292 -5.24 -31.33 -15.26
N ASN A 293 -6.41 -31.44 -14.60
CA ASN A 293 -7.43 -32.43 -14.90
C ASN A 293 -7.98 -32.27 -16.34
N LEU A 294 -8.14 -31.03 -16.81
CA LEU A 294 -8.64 -30.74 -18.16
C LEU A 294 -7.57 -30.88 -19.24
N ARG A 295 -6.26 -30.60 -18.89
CA ARG A 295 -5.15 -30.62 -19.86
C ARG A 295 -4.96 -31.96 -20.58
N SER A 296 -5.29 -33.06 -19.92
CA SER A 296 -5.22 -34.40 -20.52
C SER A 296 -6.16 -34.60 -21.72
N SER A 297 -7.26 -33.84 -21.77
CA SER A 297 -8.33 -33.98 -22.76
C SER A 297 -8.54 -32.77 -23.67
N THR A 298 -7.91 -31.61 -23.34
CA THR A 298 -8.23 -30.35 -24.00
C THR A 298 -6.95 -29.51 -24.21
N ASN A 299 -6.79 -29.02 -25.44
CA ASN A 299 -5.77 -27.98 -25.71
C ASN A 299 -6.38 -26.61 -25.39
N PHE A 300 -5.70 -25.79 -24.57
CA PHE A 300 -6.19 -24.50 -24.11
C PHE A 300 -5.83 -23.32 -25.03
N THR A 301 -4.95 -23.55 -26.00
CA THR A 301 -4.41 -22.49 -26.85
C THR A 301 -5.49 -21.68 -27.53
N GLN A 302 -5.51 -20.37 -27.24
CA GLN A 302 -6.46 -19.39 -27.79
C GLN A 302 -7.94 -19.73 -27.55
N LYS A 303 -8.27 -20.52 -26.53
CA LYS A 303 -9.66 -20.78 -26.13
C LYS A 303 -10.15 -19.74 -25.12
N ILE A 304 -11.44 -19.74 -24.87
CA ILE A 304 -12.10 -18.89 -23.87
C ILE A 304 -12.43 -19.77 -22.66
N ALA A 305 -11.89 -19.38 -21.49
CA ALA A 305 -12.21 -20.02 -20.23
C ALA A 305 -13.54 -19.48 -19.67
N LEU A 306 -14.40 -20.36 -19.18
CA LEU A 306 -15.50 -19.97 -18.28
C LEU A 306 -15.10 -20.34 -16.87
N VAL A 307 -14.93 -19.34 -16.00
CA VAL A 307 -14.32 -19.48 -14.68
C VAL A 307 -15.22 -18.94 -13.57
N LYS A 308 -15.36 -19.72 -12.50
CA LYS A 308 -16.05 -19.31 -11.28
C LYS A 308 -15.15 -18.44 -10.42
N LEU A 309 -15.70 -17.43 -9.79
CA LEU A 309 -15.03 -16.76 -8.66
C LEU A 309 -14.99 -17.69 -7.44
N GLY A 310 -14.01 -17.47 -6.57
CA GLY A 310 -13.79 -18.27 -5.37
C GLY A 310 -12.57 -19.18 -5.45
N GLN A 311 -12.22 -19.81 -4.34
CA GLN A 311 -11.08 -20.69 -4.07
C GLN A 311 -9.69 -20.05 -4.14
N ALA A 312 -9.47 -19.08 -5.01
CA ALA A 312 -8.22 -18.34 -5.13
C ALA A 312 -8.46 -16.90 -5.60
N PRO A 313 -7.55 -15.97 -5.36
CA PRO A 313 -7.63 -14.60 -5.86
C PRO A 313 -7.80 -14.54 -7.37
N LEU A 314 -8.65 -13.63 -7.86
CA LEU A 314 -8.98 -13.56 -9.28
C LEU A 314 -7.77 -13.30 -10.16
N LEU A 315 -6.93 -12.31 -9.81
CA LEU A 315 -5.76 -11.97 -10.62
C LEU A 315 -4.79 -13.15 -10.74
N TYR A 316 -4.63 -13.91 -9.65
CA TYR A 316 -3.82 -15.11 -9.65
C TYR A 316 -4.40 -16.18 -10.61
N LYS A 317 -5.72 -16.42 -10.58
CA LYS A 317 -6.37 -17.37 -11.52
C LYS A 317 -6.22 -16.94 -12.97
N LEU A 318 -6.37 -15.64 -13.25
CA LEU A 318 -6.19 -15.12 -14.60
C LEU A 318 -4.74 -15.26 -15.09
N SER A 319 -3.75 -15.13 -14.20
CA SER A 319 -2.35 -15.41 -14.56
C SER A 319 -2.14 -16.89 -14.92
N LEU A 320 -2.74 -17.82 -14.17
CA LEU A 320 -2.71 -19.26 -14.49
C LEU A 320 -3.38 -19.58 -15.85
N LEU A 321 -4.51 -18.93 -16.15
CA LEU A 321 -5.18 -19.10 -17.45
C LEU A 321 -4.33 -18.57 -18.60
N LEU A 322 -3.68 -17.42 -18.41
CA LEU A 322 -2.76 -16.85 -19.39
C LEU A 322 -1.56 -17.77 -19.65
N GLU A 323 -0.95 -18.30 -18.59
CA GLU A 323 0.14 -19.27 -18.67
C GLU A 323 -0.29 -20.58 -19.33
N ALA A 324 -1.51 -21.03 -19.09
CA ALA A 324 -2.08 -22.20 -19.74
C ALA A 324 -2.38 -22.00 -21.24
N GLY A 325 -2.36 -20.75 -21.74
CA GLY A 325 -2.51 -20.40 -23.15
C GLY A 325 -3.91 -19.98 -23.58
N PHE A 326 -4.82 -19.67 -22.66
CA PHE A 326 -6.12 -19.11 -22.99
C PHE A 326 -5.99 -17.72 -23.62
N GLY A 327 -6.91 -17.37 -24.52
CA GLY A 327 -7.01 -16.05 -25.14
C GLY A 327 -8.09 -15.16 -24.51
N GLY A 328 -9.03 -15.73 -23.76
CA GLY A 328 -10.10 -15.00 -23.08
C GLY A 328 -10.65 -15.73 -21.87
N ALA A 329 -11.35 -14.97 -21.00
CA ALA A 329 -12.00 -15.49 -19.81
C ALA A 329 -13.36 -14.82 -19.58
N LEU A 330 -14.39 -15.63 -19.38
CA LEU A 330 -15.69 -15.21 -18.89
C LEU A 330 -15.77 -15.55 -17.41
N VAL A 331 -15.94 -14.53 -16.57
CA VAL A 331 -15.88 -14.65 -15.11
C VAL A 331 -17.28 -14.52 -14.53
N TYR A 332 -17.70 -15.43 -13.66
CA TYR A 332 -19.00 -15.37 -13.03
C TYR A 332 -18.97 -15.87 -11.59
N VAL A 333 -20.03 -15.53 -10.85
CA VAL A 333 -20.27 -16.09 -9.51
C VAL A 333 -21.34 -17.13 -9.59
N ASP A 334 -21.07 -18.34 -9.06
CA ASP A 334 -22.10 -19.36 -8.93
C ASP A 334 -23.06 -18.97 -7.82
N PRO A 335 -24.39 -18.91 -8.05
CA PRO A 335 -25.37 -18.60 -7.01
C PRO A 335 -25.30 -19.52 -5.79
N CYS A 336 -24.79 -20.76 -5.92
CA CYS A 336 -24.59 -21.66 -4.79
C CYS A 336 -23.42 -21.28 -3.90
N ASP A 337 -22.49 -20.49 -4.41
CA ASP A 337 -21.36 -19.99 -3.68
C ASP A 337 -21.63 -18.61 -3.05
N SER A 338 -22.73 -17.97 -3.45
CA SER A 338 -23.13 -16.67 -2.91
C SER A 338 -23.85 -16.81 -1.57
N PRO A 339 -23.82 -15.76 -0.72
CA PRO A 339 -24.57 -15.73 0.53
C PRO A 339 -26.05 -16.00 0.33
N GLN A 340 -26.68 -16.75 1.22
CA GLN A 340 -28.06 -17.27 1.08
C GLN A 340 -29.14 -16.19 0.87
N ASN A 341 -28.85 -14.95 1.20
CA ASN A 341 -29.78 -13.83 1.12
C ASN A 341 -29.67 -12.99 -0.16
N MET A 342 -28.78 -13.36 -1.09
CA MET A 342 -28.53 -12.57 -2.30
C MET A 342 -29.00 -13.30 -3.55
N ASN A 343 -29.90 -12.67 -4.31
CA ASN A 343 -30.31 -13.19 -5.63
C ASN A 343 -29.34 -12.69 -6.71
N THR A 344 -28.21 -13.37 -6.81
CA THR A 344 -27.10 -13.00 -7.69
C THR A 344 -27.21 -13.52 -9.12
N SER A 345 -28.30 -14.23 -9.45
CA SER A 345 -28.43 -14.95 -10.74
C SER A 345 -28.39 -14.04 -11.96
N HIS A 346 -28.98 -12.85 -11.86
CA HIS A 346 -29.08 -11.87 -12.95
C HIS A 346 -28.14 -10.68 -12.81
N GLU A 347 -27.45 -10.59 -11.68
CA GLU A 347 -26.55 -9.49 -11.42
C GLU A 347 -25.25 -9.66 -12.18
N THR A 348 -24.72 -8.53 -12.63
CA THR A 348 -23.40 -8.39 -13.20
C THR A 348 -22.57 -7.46 -12.34
N PHE A 349 -21.27 -7.52 -12.48
CA PHE A 349 -20.31 -6.76 -11.70
C PHE A 349 -19.19 -6.26 -12.60
N TRP A 350 -18.39 -5.33 -12.07
CA TRP A 350 -17.14 -4.97 -12.70
C TRP A 350 -15.95 -5.33 -11.81
N ILE A 351 -14.81 -5.52 -12.42
CA ILE A 351 -13.57 -5.88 -11.76
C ILE A 351 -12.42 -5.07 -12.33
N SER A 352 -11.35 -4.89 -11.56
CA SER A 352 -10.09 -4.34 -12.04
C SER A 352 -9.06 -5.47 -12.19
N LEU A 353 -8.34 -5.47 -13.31
CA LEU A 353 -7.23 -6.38 -13.55
C LEU A 353 -5.88 -5.73 -13.24
N ASN A 354 -5.88 -4.50 -12.71
CA ASN A 354 -4.68 -3.81 -12.28
C ASN A 354 -4.27 -4.30 -10.88
N PRO A 355 -3.07 -4.87 -10.72
CA PRO A 355 -2.60 -5.33 -9.41
C PRO A 355 -2.30 -4.19 -8.43
N GLY A 356 -1.97 -2.98 -8.92
CA GLY A 356 -1.71 -1.80 -8.09
C GLY A 356 -1.02 -0.67 -8.82
N GLY A 357 -1.33 0.56 -8.44
CA GLY A 357 -0.75 1.78 -8.98
C GLY A 357 -1.22 2.17 -10.38
N ASP A 358 -0.65 3.24 -10.93
CA ASP A 358 -0.90 3.66 -12.31
C ASP A 358 -0.14 2.74 -13.27
N PRO A 359 -0.82 1.99 -14.15
CA PRO A 359 -0.13 1.13 -15.09
C PRO A 359 0.73 1.90 -16.11
N SER A 360 0.56 3.21 -16.28
CA SER A 360 1.37 4.02 -17.17
C SER A 360 2.71 4.49 -16.57
N THR A 361 2.91 4.32 -15.27
CA THR A 361 4.10 4.74 -14.52
C THR A 361 4.59 3.65 -13.56
N GLN A 362 4.74 2.42 -14.03
CA GLN A 362 5.13 1.30 -13.17
C GLN A 362 6.48 1.54 -12.48
N GLY A 363 6.49 1.55 -11.16
CA GLY A 363 7.67 1.68 -10.32
C GLY A 363 8.11 3.11 -10.00
N TYR A 364 7.29 4.12 -10.34
CA TYR A 364 7.50 5.52 -9.95
C TYR A 364 6.17 6.29 -9.96
N PRO A 365 6.01 7.33 -9.13
CA PRO A 365 4.73 8.01 -8.96
C PRO A 365 4.31 8.84 -10.17
N SER A 366 3.00 8.91 -10.43
CA SER A 366 2.33 9.68 -11.49
C SER A 366 2.25 11.17 -11.14
N ILE A 367 3.38 11.78 -10.78
CA ILE A 367 3.49 13.22 -10.55
C ILE A 367 3.65 14.00 -11.86
N ASP A 368 3.53 15.33 -11.78
CA ASP A 368 3.73 16.19 -12.95
C ASP A 368 5.16 16.06 -13.49
N GLY A 369 5.26 15.78 -14.79
CA GLY A 369 6.53 15.56 -15.48
C GLY A 369 7.05 14.12 -15.49
N SER A 370 6.36 13.18 -14.84
CA SER A 370 6.70 11.75 -14.97
C SER A 370 6.50 11.27 -16.42
N PHE A 371 7.44 10.46 -16.89
CA PHE A 371 7.26 9.75 -18.16
C PHE A 371 6.12 8.75 -18.03
N ARG A 372 5.26 8.66 -19.04
CA ARG A 372 4.10 7.76 -19.05
C ARG A 372 4.14 6.84 -20.26
N GLU A 373 3.96 5.56 -20.00
CA GLU A 373 3.81 4.58 -21.07
C GLU A 373 2.43 4.72 -21.71
N TYR A 374 2.41 4.98 -23.01
CA TYR A 374 1.16 5.26 -23.73
C TYR A 374 0.21 4.06 -23.85
N ARG A 375 0.75 2.84 -23.83
CA ARG A 375 -0.03 1.59 -23.93
C ARG A 375 0.53 0.53 -23.01
N PRO A 376 0.32 0.65 -21.69
CA PRO A 376 0.77 -0.36 -20.76
C PRO A 376 0.06 -1.68 -21.03
N ASN A 377 0.81 -2.76 -21.14
CA ASN A 377 0.28 -4.10 -21.40
C ASN A 377 0.16 -4.89 -20.10
N LEU A 378 -1.00 -4.84 -19.45
CA LEU A 378 -1.26 -5.56 -18.19
C LEU A 378 -1.61 -7.03 -18.43
N THR A 379 -2.42 -7.31 -19.45
CA THR A 379 -2.81 -8.67 -19.82
C THR A 379 -3.16 -8.74 -21.31
N SER A 380 -2.93 -9.89 -21.94
CA SER A 380 -3.41 -10.19 -23.28
C SER A 380 -4.75 -10.91 -23.28
N LEU A 381 -5.31 -11.27 -22.10
CA LEU A 381 -6.61 -11.91 -22.00
C LEU A 381 -7.74 -10.91 -22.25
N LEU A 382 -8.73 -11.34 -23.06
CA LEU A 382 -10.03 -10.68 -23.16
C LEU A 382 -10.89 -11.15 -21.98
N VAL A 383 -11.10 -10.30 -20.98
CA VAL A 383 -11.81 -10.68 -19.74
C VAL A 383 -13.15 -9.97 -19.67
N GLN A 384 -14.20 -10.75 -19.39
CA GLN A 384 -15.55 -10.21 -19.25
C GLN A 384 -16.29 -10.88 -18.08
N PRO A 385 -16.72 -10.11 -17.07
CA PRO A 385 -17.67 -10.57 -16.06
C PRO A 385 -19.05 -10.79 -16.67
N ILE A 386 -19.70 -11.88 -16.32
CA ILE A 386 -21.03 -12.24 -16.80
C ILE A 386 -21.95 -12.68 -15.66
N SER A 387 -23.26 -12.61 -15.89
CA SER A 387 -24.24 -13.14 -14.94
C SER A 387 -24.26 -14.66 -14.92
N ALA A 388 -24.68 -15.25 -13.81
CA ALA A 388 -24.86 -16.70 -13.70
C ALA A 388 -25.89 -17.27 -14.67
N VAL A 389 -26.91 -16.49 -15.00
CA VAL A 389 -27.92 -16.88 -16.01
C VAL A 389 -27.28 -17.05 -17.39
N LEU A 390 -26.41 -16.12 -17.78
CA LEU A 390 -25.67 -16.25 -19.04
C LEU A 390 -24.70 -17.43 -18.99
N ALA A 391 -23.99 -17.63 -17.87
CA ALA A 391 -23.10 -18.79 -17.71
C ALA A 391 -23.88 -20.11 -17.89
N LYS A 392 -25.09 -20.24 -17.31
CA LYS A 392 -25.98 -21.39 -17.52
C LYS A 392 -26.37 -21.56 -18.98
N GLU A 393 -26.77 -20.51 -19.67
CA GLU A 393 -27.15 -20.56 -21.09
C GLU A 393 -25.97 -21.02 -21.96
N LEU A 394 -24.75 -20.53 -21.63
CA LEU A 394 -23.54 -20.94 -22.35
C LEU A 394 -23.17 -22.42 -22.11
N LEU A 395 -23.43 -22.95 -20.92
CA LEU A 395 -23.14 -24.35 -20.58
C LEU A 395 -24.26 -25.33 -20.96
N SER A 396 -25.53 -24.87 -21.02
CA SER A 396 -26.67 -25.78 -21.24
C SER A 396 -26.73 -26.35 -22.65
N SER A 397 -26.95 -27.66 -22.77
CA SER A 397 -27.20 -28.32 -24.03
C SER A 397 -28.69 -28.32 -24.42
N ASN A 398 -29.61 -28.09 -23.47
CA ASN A 398 -31.07 -28.09 -23.69
C ASN A 398 -31.76 -27.06 -22.78
N LYS A 399 -32.83 -26.46 -23.26
CA LYS A 399 -33.64 -25.38 -22.69
C LYS A 399 -34.32 -25.65 -21.34
N MET A 400 -34.05 -26.75 -20.66
CA MET A 400 -34.71 -27.12 -19.40
C MET A 400 -33.74 -27.53 -18.28
N ALA A 401 -33.12 -26.54 -17.64
CA ALA A 401 -32.61 -26.68 -16.28
C ALA A 401 -33.27 -25.64 -15.37
N SER A 402 -34.57 -25.79 -15.21
CA SER A 402 -35.37 -25.04 -14.22
C SER A 402 -35.35 -25.84 -12.93
N GLY A 403 -34.57 -25.38 -11.93
CA GLY A 403 -34.78 -25.99 -10.63
C GLY A 403 -33.80 -25.69 -9.52
N SER A 404 -32.51 -25.56 -9.73
CA SER A 404 -31.62 -25.16 -8.70
C SER A 404 -30.90 -23.85 -9.07
N GLY A 405 -30.67 -22.98 -8.09
CA GLY A 405 -29.92 -21.73 -8.29
C GLY A 405 -28.53 -21.95 -8.89
N CYS A 406 -27.89 -23.09 -8.64
CA CYS A 406 -26.51 -23.41 -9.03
C CYS A 406 -26.30 -23.53 -10.54
N VAL A 407 -25.10 -23.17 -10.99
CA VAL A 407 -24.60 -23.48 -12.32
C VAL A 407 -23.95 -24.84 -12.26
N LEU A 408 -24.74 -25.88 -12.61
CA LEU A 408 -24.28 -27.27 -12.64
C LEU A 408 -23.51 -27.55 -13.92
N LEU A 409 -22.52 -28.43 -13.81
CA LEU A 409 -21.76 -28.98 -14.94
C LEU A 409 -22.71 -29.57 -15.96
N ALA A 410 -22.70 -29.03 -17.16
CA ALA A 410 -23.35 -29.67 -18.30
C ALA A 410 -22.35 -30.54 -19.05
N ASN A 411 -22.73 -31.74 -19.39
CA ASN A 411 -21.95 -32.63 -20.24
C ASN A 411 -21.61 -31.92 -21.56
N SER A 412 -20.37 -31.68 -21.75
CA SER A 412 -19.55 -31.28 -22.88
C SER A 412 -20.18 -31.15 -24.27
N ASN A 413 -21.15 -30.27 -24.49
CA ASN A 413 -21.30 -29.69 -25.81
C ASN A 413 -20.42 -28.46 -25.93
N ARG A 414 -19.26 -28.63 -26.54
CA ARG A 414 -18.28 -27.53 -26.76
C ARG A 414 -18.93 -26.51 -27.69
N LYS A 415 -19.30 -25.35 -27.10
CA LYS A 415 -19.87 -24.23 -27.87
C LYS A 415 -18.75 -23.31 -28.31
N THR A 416 -18.84 -22.79 -29.52
CA THR A 416 -17.98 -21.72 -30.00
C THR A 416 -18.66 -20.38 -29.72
N VAL A 417 -17.96 -19.46 -29.07
CA VAL A 417 -18.45 -18.14 -28.76
C VAL A 417 -17.51 -17.08 -29.34
N ARG A 418 -18.11 -15.98 -29.79
CA ARG A 418 -17.37 -14.75 -30.10
C ARG A 418 -17.53 -13.81 -28.92
N LEU A 419 -16.41 -13.47 -28.28
CA LEU A 419 -16.30 -12.52 -27.19
C LEU A 419 -15.79 -11.19 -27.76
N GLU A 420 -16.55 -10.12 -27.56
CA GLU A 420 -16.20 -8.76 -27.93
C GLU A 420 -16.05 -7.90 -26.65
N VAL A 421 -14.83 -7.45 -26.39
CA VAL A 421 -14.49 -6.64 -25.21
C VAL A 421 -13.93 -5.29 -25.66
N GLY A 422 -14.51 -4.22 -25.11
CA GLY A 422 -14.04 -2.86 -25.33
C GLY A 422 -13.95 -2.09 -24.00
N THR A 423 -12.82 -1.45 -23.78
CA THR A 423 -12.58 -0.48 -22.71
C THR A 423 -11.90 0.75 -23.28
N VAL A 424 -12.07 1.90 -22.64
CA VAL A 424 -11.44 3.16 -23.02
C VAL A 424 -10.42 3.55 -21.96
N ALA A 425 -9.16 3.67 -22.36
CA ALA A 425 -8.12 4.19 -21.50
C ALA A 425 -8.13 5.73 -21.57
N ASP A 426 -8.26 6.39 -20.43
CA ASP A 426 -8.28 7.85 -20.31
C ASP A 426 -7.52 8.32 -19.08
N TYR A 427 -6.80 9.43 -19.21
CA TYR A 427 -6.11 10.03 -18.08
C TYR A 427 -7.09 10.86 -17.24
N LYS A 428 -7.21 10.52 -15.98
CA LYS A 428 -8.05 11.21 -15.01
C LYS A 428 -7.24 11.62 -13.78
N THR A 429 -7.62 12.72 -13.18
CA THR A 429 -7.05 13.13 -11.90
C THR A 429 -7.82 12.45 -10.78
N ILE A 430 -7.13 11.65 -9.97
CA ILE A 430 -7.61 11.13 -8.70
C ILE A 430 -7.09 12.00 -7.55
N GLN A 431 -7.80 12.01 -6.45
CA GLN A 431 -7.46 12.83 -5.28
C GLN A 431 -7.36 11.97 -4.04
N ASN A 432 -6.29 12.13 -3.29
CA ASN A 432 -6.15 11.59 -1.93
C ASN A 432 -6.36 12.73 -0.92
N VAL A 433 -6.96 12.41 0.22
CA VAL A 433 -7.02 13.31 1.38
C VAL A 433 -6.03 12.83 2.43
N ILE A 434 -5.13 13.70 2.84
CA ILE A 434 -4.12 13.38 3.86
C ILE A 434 -4.26 14.38 5.01
N GLY A 435 -4.47 13.87 6.23
CA GLY A 435 -4.52 14.69 7.44
C GLY A 435 -3.53 14.15 8.48
N ARG A 436 -2.90 15.03 9.25
CA ARG A 436 -1.86 14.65 10.22
C ARG A 436 -2.20 15.13 11.62
N LEU A 437 -2.13 14.21 12.59
CA LEU A 437 -2.02 14.51 14.00
C LEU A 437 -0.56 14.30 14.45
N LYS A 438 0.12 15.39 14.78
CA LYS A 438 1.53 15.36 15.15
C LYS A 438 1.75 14.71 16.51
N GLY A 439 2.71 13.78 16.57
CA GLY A 439 3.16 13.14 17.80
C GLY A 439 3.99 14.07 18.70
N SER A 440 3.97 13.80 20.00
CA SER A 440 4.66 14.60 21.03
C SER A 440 6.10 14.18 21.26
N VAL A 441 6.43 12.88 21.14
CA VAL A 441 7.75 12.31 21.47
C VAL A 441 8.54 11.93 20.21
N ASN A 442 7.91 11.21 19.30
CA ASN A 442 8.50 10.76 18.04
C ASN A 442 7.64 11.23 16.86
N PRO A 443 7.60 12.54 16.55
CA PRO A 443 6.75 13.10 15.49
C PRO A 443 7.15 12.66 14.07
N ASP A 444 8.33 12.10 13.91
CA ASP A 444 8.85 11.51 12.69
C ASP A 444 8.38 10.07 12.44
N LYS A 445 7.77 9.43 13.43
CA LYS A 445 7.25 8.06 13.29
C LYS A 445 5.75 8.09 13.04
N TYR A 446 5.30 7.33 12.02
CA TYR A 446 3.94 7.42 11.50
C TYR A 446 3.16 6.12 11.69
N VAL A 447 2.00 6.23 12.33
CA VAL A 447 0.92 5.23 12.22
C VAL A 447 -0.02 5.73 11.12
N ILE A 448 -0.14 4.95 10.05
CA ILE A 448 -0.91 5.34 8.87
C ILE A 448 -2.27 4.66 8.95
N VAL A 449 -3.33 5.42 8.77
CA VAL A 449 -4.71 4.93 8.76
C VAL A 449 -5.27 5.14 7.36
N GLY A 450 -5.49 4.05 6.64
CA GLY A 450 -6.00 4.09 5.26
C GLY A 450 -7.50 3.82 5.20
N SER A 451 -8.24 4.79 4.70
CA SER A 451 -9.65 4.70 4.31
C SER A 451 -9.79 5.01 2.83
N HIS A 452 -11.00 5.06 2.30
CA HIS A 452 -11.27 5.47 0.93
C HIS A 452 -12.60 6.20 0.83
N HIS A 453 -12.77 7.04 -0.19
CA HIS A 453 -13.97 7.82 -0.43
C HIS A 453 -14.69 7.49 -1.75
N GLY A 454 -14.12 6.56 -2.54
CA GLY A 454 -14.72 6.14 -3.82
C GLY A 454 -14.69 7.20 -4.92
N ASN A 455 -15.04 6.78 -6.12
CA ASN A 455 -15.37 7.65 -7.24
C ASN A 455 -16.86 7.42 -7.57
N GLY A 456 -17.68 8.42 -7.65
CA GLY A 456 -19.11 8.48 -7.99
C GLY A 456 -19.96 7.20 -8.17
N GLU A 457 -19.37 6.08 -8.60
CA GLU A 457 -20.05 4.80 -8.81
C GLU A 457 -19.79 3.77 -7.69
N GLU A 458 -18.77 3.96 -6.86
CA GLU A 458 -18.36 3.04 -5.77
C GLU A 458 -18.13 3.76 -4.45
N LEU A 459 -19.07 4.58 -4.05
CA LEU A 459 -19.00 5.20 -2.73
C LEU A 459 -19.24 4.16 -1.65
N TRP A 460 -18.18 3.90 -0.89
CA TRP A 460 -18.27 3.14 0.35
C TRP A 460 -18.29 4.09 1.54
N PRO A 461 -19.45 4.63 1.91
CA PRO A 461 -19.57 5.60 3.00
C PRO A 461 -19.14 5.01 4.35
N SER A 462 -19.13 3.68 4.50
CA SER A 462 -18.72 3.01 5.73
C SER A 462 -17.27 3.34 6.13
N SER A 463 -16.33 3.28 5.18
CA SER A 463 -14.92 3.56 5.47
C SER A 463 -14.70 5.02 5.87
N ALA A 464 -15.24 5.94 5.07
CA ALA A 464 -15.13 7.39 5.31
C ALA A 464 -15.80 7.82 6.61
N SER A 465 -16.99 7.25 6.94
CA SER A 465 -17.71 7.58 8.18
C SER A 465 -16.98 7.08 9.43
N ILE A 466 -16.43 5.87 9.40
CA ILE A 466 -15.69 5.32 10.53
C ILE A 466 -14.43 6.14 10.80
N VAL A 467 -13.62 6.43 9.78
CA VAL A 467 -12.39 7.21 10.00
C VAL A 467 -12.68 8.62 10.45
N THR A 468 -13.73 9.26 9.93
CA THR A 468 -14.15 10.61 10.34
C THR A 468 -14.60 10.63 11.81
N GLU A 469 -15.37 9.65 12.26
CA GLU A 469 -15.77 9.51 13.67
C GLU A 469 -14.56 9.32 14.59
N ILE A 470 -13.60 8.46 14.20
CA ILE A 470 -12.36 8.28 14.96
C ILE A 470 -11.60 9.62 15.08
N ILE A 471 -11.48 10.38 13.98
CA ILE A 471 -10.83 11.70 13.99
C ILE A 471 -11.57 12.64 14.94
N GLN A 472 -12.91 12.70 14.90
CA GLN A 472 -13.72 13.56 15.77
C GLN A 472 -13.49 13.25 17.25
N ALA A 473 -13.51 11.96 17.63
CA ALA A 473 -13.26 11.51 19.00
C ALA A 473 -11.85 11.86 19.46
N VAL A 474 -10.82 11.57 18.64
CA VAL A 474 -9.43 11.90 18.96
C VAL A 474 -9.22 13.41 19.08
N MET A 475 -9.71 14.20 18.13
CA MET A 475 -9.54 15.64 18.11
C MET A 475 -10.34 16.37 19.21
N SER A 476 -11.44 15.78 19.70
CA SER A 476 -12.16 16.22 20.87
C SER A 476 -11.24 16.23 22.12
N HIS A 477 -10.50 15.13 22.34
CA HIS A 477 -9.55 15.03 23.45
C HIS A 477 -8.30 15.90 23.28
N VAL A 478 -7.80 16.05 22.04
CA VAL A 478 -6.71 16.98 21.73
C VAL A 478 -7.10 18.42 22.14
N ARG A 479 -8.31 18.87 21.77
CA ARG A 479 -8.80 20.23 22.08
C ARG A 479 -9.11 20.42 23.56
N GLN A 480 -9.71 19.44 24.21
CA GLN A 480 -10.16 19.57 25.60
C GLN A 480 -9.05 19.41 26.62
N ARG A 481 -8.08 18.52 26.35
CA ARG A 481 -7.04 18.14 27.32
C ARG A 481 -5.62 18.46 26.87
N GLY A 482 -5.43 18.90 25.63
CA GLY A 482 -4.09 19.08 25.05
C GLY A 482 -3.32 17.77 24.89
N TRP A 483 -4.02 16.63 24.89
CA TRP A 483 -3.39 15.32 24.70
C TRP A 483 -2.89 15.14 23.27
N HIS A 484 -1.69 14.54 23.13
CA HIS A 484 -1.12 14.15 21.85
C HIS A 484 -0.49 12.76 21.97
N PRO A 485 -0.61 11.91 20.94
CA PRO A 485 0.06 10.61 20.95
C PRO A 485 1.58 10.76 20.92
N ASN A 486 2.32 9.72 21.29
CA ASN A 486 3.79 9.73 21.22
C ASN A 486 4.31 9.81 19.77
N ARG A 487 3.65 9.12 18.83
CA ARG A 487 3.97 9.08 17.39
C ARG A 487 2.89 9.80 16.60
N SER A 488 3.24 10.33 15.45
CA SER A 488 2.27 10.97 14.56
C SER A 488 1.29 9.95 13.98
N ILE A 489 0.04 10.37 13.79
CA ILE A 489 -0.97 9.59 13.08
C ILE A 489 -1.25 10.30 11.76
N LEU A 490 -1.14 9.58 10.65
CA LEU A 490 -1.51 10.03 9.31
C LEU A 490 -2.85 9.39 8.95
N PHE A 491 -3.88 10.20 8.85
CA PHE A 491 -5.18 9.78 8.33
C PHE A 491 -5.20 10.01 6.83
N CYS A 492 -5.53 8.96 6.08
CA CYS A 492 -5.53 8.96 4.63
C CYS A 492 -6.89 8.49 4.12
N SER A 493 -7.45 9.20 3.15
CA SER A 493 -8.59 8.74 2.37
C SER A 493 -8.20 8.69 0.91
N TRP A 494 -8.22 7.48 0.35
CA TRP A 494 -7.65 7.18 -0.95
C TRP A 494 -8.68 7.32 -2.08
N GLY A 495 -8.25 7.91 -3.19
CA GLY A 495 -8.97 7.91 -4.45
C GLY A 495 -8.56 6.74 -5.36
N GLY A 496 -9.37 6.45 -6.37
CA GLY A 496 -9.05 5.42 -7.38
C GLY A 496 -8.89 3.99 -6.83
N THR A 497 -9.42 3.71 -5.65
CA THR A 497 -9.26 2.42 -4.95
C THR A 497 -9.75 1.25 -5.80
N ALA A 498 -10.87 1.39 -6.48
CA ALA A 498 -11.48 0.34 -7.29
C ALA A 498 -10.67 -0.04 -8.54
N PHE A 499 -9.80 0.84 -9.01
CA PHE A 499 -8.97 0.62 -10.20
C PHE A 499 -7.59 -0.01 -9.90
N GLY A 500 -7.42 -0.66 -8.74
CA GLY A 500 -6.17 -1.26 -8.30
C GLY A 500 -5.47 -0.43 -7.23
N SER A 501 -6.26 0.14 -6.31
CA SER A 501 -5.73 0.92 -5.17
C SER A 501 -4.75 2.02 -5.58
N ILE A 502 -5.00 2.66 -6.74
CA ILE A 502 -4.06 3.59 -7.39
C ILE A 502 -3.65 4.70 -6.43
N GLY A 503 -4.61 5.34 -5.73
CA GLY A 503 -4.30 6.48 -4.87
C GLY A 503 -3.35 6.16 -3.74
N SER A 504 -3.53 5.02 -3.06
CA SER A 504 -2.63 4.59 -1.98
C SER A 504 -1.26 4.18 -2.51
N HIS A 505 -1.21 3.58 -3.69
CA HIS A 505 0.01 3.13 -4.34
C HIS A 505 0.88 4.31 -4.79
N GLU A 506 0.31 5.24 -5.56
CA GLU A 506 1.00 6.44 -6.04
C GLU A 506 1.57 7.28 -4.89
N TRP A 507 0.77 7.48 -3.83
CA TRP A 507 1.23 8.21 -2.66
C TRP A 507 2.36 7.47 -1.93
N ALA A 508 2.26 6.15 -1.82
CA ALA A 508 3.28 5.36 -1.15
C ALA A 508 4.57 5.28 -1.96
N GLU A 509 4.50 5.25 -3.30
CA GLU A 509 5.68 5.38 -4.18
C GLU A 509 6.33 6.75 -4.07
N GLU A 510 5.55 7.85 -4.10
CA GLU A 510 6.08 9.21 -3.92
C GLU A 510 6.79 9.38 -2.57
N MET A 511 6.25 8.76 -1.52
CA MET A 511 6.76 8.85 -0.16
C MET A 511 7.67 7.67 0.24
N GLU A 512 8.06 6.81 -0.68
CA GLU A 512 8.70 5.53 -0.38
C GLU A 512 9.89 5.67 0.57
N HIS A 513 10.85 6.55 0.27
CA HIS A 513 12.03 6.75 1.11
C HIS A 513 11.69 7.22 2.53
N VAL A 514 10.66 8.06 2.68
CA VAL A 514 10.20 8.53 3.98
C VAL A 514 9.50 7.40 4.73
N LEU A 515 8.65 6.65 4.04
CA LEU A 515 7.88 5.56 4.63
C LEU A 515 8.76 4.38 5.04
N GLN A 516 9.79 4.06 4.27
CA GLN A 516 10.76 3.01 4.63
C GLN A 516 11.42 3.26 5.98
N VAL A 517 11.65 4.52 6.36
CA VAL A 517 12.29 4.87 7.64
C VAL A 517 11.27 5.14 8.74
N ASN A 518 10.14 5.74 8.40
CA ASN A 518 9.24 6.36 9.37
C ASN A 518 7.90 5.65 9.57
N ALA A 519 7.42 4.85 8.60
CA ALA A 519 6.18 4.11 8.76
C ALA A 519 6.33 2.98 9.78
N VAL A 520 5.49 3.00 10.80
CA VAL A 520 5.48 2.02 11.90
C VAL A 520 4.46 0.93 11.64
N ALA A 521 3.24 1.31 11.30
CA ALA A 521 2.15 0.38 10.98
C ALA A 521 1.15 1.05 10.05
N TYR A 522 0.43 0.24 9.29
CA TYR A 522 -0.70 0.64 8.46
C TYR A 522 -1.99 -0.02 8.98
N VAL A 523 -2.95 0.79 9.37
CA VAL A 523 -4.27 0.34 9.83
C VAL A 523 -5.25 0.54 8.69
N ASN A 524 -5.77 -0.56 8.14
CA ASN A 524 -6.60 -0.55 6.94
C ASN A 524 -8.09 -0.53 7.28
N LEU A 525 -8.80 0.42 6.73
CA LEU A 525 -10.26 0.53 6.77
C LEU A 525 -10.84 0.31 5.37
N PHE A 526 -10.57 -0.85 4.80
CA PHE A 526 -11.10 -1.23 3.50
C PHE A 526 -12.36 -2.07 3.65
N LYS A 527 -13.52 -1.54 3.24
CA LYS A 527 -14.82 -2.23 3.26
C LYS A 527 -15.14 -2.88 4.62
N PRO A 528 -15.31 -2.08 5.67
CA PRO A 528 -15.37 -2.57 7.06
C PRO A 528 -16.61 -3.39 7.40
N VAL A 529 -17.74 -3.21 6.70
CA VAL A 529 -18.99 -3.96 6.92
C VAL A 529 -19.52 -4.44 5.57
N LEU A 530 -19.23 -5.68 5.21
CA LEU A 530 -19.69 -6.36 4.00
C LEU A 530 -20.75 -7.42 4.27
N GLY A 531 -20.99 -7.73 5.53
CA GLY A 531 -21.98 -8.71 5.99
C GLY A 531 -22.28 -8.51 7.46
N ASN A 532 -23.23 -9.27 7.97
CA ASN A 532 -23.61 -9.27 9.38
C ASN A 532 -23.24 -10.58 10.12
N GLY A 533 -22.36 -11.36 9.50
CA GLY A 533 -21.95 -12.67 9.98
C GLY A 533 -20.84 -12.59 11.04
N ILE A 534 -19.60 -12.82 10.64
CA ILE A 534 -18.45 -12.96 11.53
C ILE A 534 -17.51 -11.77 11.37
N LEU A 535 -16.95 -11.29 12.49
CA LEU A 535 -15.85 -10.35 12.46
C LEU A 535 -14.57 -11.07 12.07
N HIS A 536 -14.00 -10.69 10.93
CA HIS A 536 -12.70 -11.12 10.45
C HIS A 536 -11.62 -10.13 10.85
N THR A 537 -10.49 -10.66 11.28
CA THR A 537 -9.31 -9.86 11.60
C THR A 537 -8.13 -10.38 10.82
N VAL A 538 -7.57 -9.52 9.98
CA VAL A 538 -6.32 -9.79 9.27
C VAL A 538 -5.23 -8.90 9.86
N ALA A 539 -4.14 -9.51 10.29
CA ALA A 539 -3.03 -8.78 10.88
C ALA A 539 -1.69 -9.40 10.49
N SER A 540 -0.70 -8.53 10.35
CA SER A 540 0.71 -8.94 10.30
C SER A 540 1.07 -9.78 11.51
N PRO A 541 1.98 -10.73 11.38
CA PRO A 541 2.39 -11.58 12.50
C PRO A 541 2.82 -10.81 13.76
N SER A 542 3.54 -9.69 13.59
CA SER A 542 3.96 -8.85 14.73
C SER A 542 2.80 -8.19 15.49
N LEU A 543 1.67 -7.93 14.84
CA LEU A 543 0.46 -7.32 15.40
C LEU A 543 -0.61 -8.34 15.81
N ARG A 544 -0.42 -9.61 15.48
CA ARG A 544 -1.41 -10.67 15.64
C ARG A 544 -1.90 -10.82 17.09
N GLN A 545 -0.97 -10.83 18.05
CA GLN A 545 -1.31 -10.94 19.47
C GLN A 545 -2.09 -9.71 19.94
N LEU A 546 -1.64 -8.50 19.61
CA LEU A 546 -2.34 -7.27 19.98
C LEU A 546 -3.78 -7.26 19.45
N ALA A 547 -3.96 -7.63 18.19
CA ALA A 547 -5.28 -7.71 17.57
C ALA A 547 -6.17 -8.78 18.24
N ALA A 548 -5.63 -9.96 18.58
CA ALA A 548 -6.34 -11.03 19.23
C ALA A 548 -6.77 -10.67 20.67
N ASP A 549 -5.91 -10.02 21.44
CA ASP A 549 -6.19 -9.60 22.82
C ASP A 549 -7.36 -8.59 22.85
N ARG A 550 -7.39 -7.66 21.91
CA ARG A 550 -8.44 -6.64 21.82
C ARG A 550 -9.77 -7.23 21.34
N PHE A 551 -9.70 -8.14 20.41
CA PHE A 551 -10.84 -8.90 19.96
C PHE A 551 -11.54 -9.62 21.12
N SER A 552 -10.80 -10.34 21.97
CA SER A 552 -11.36 -11.08 23.09
C SER A 552 -12.03 -10.19 24.15
N LEU A 553 -11.50 -8.98 24.40
CA LEU A 553 -12.05 -8.03 25.35
C LEU A 553 -13.37 -7.40 24.90
N ASN A 554 -13.50 -7.10 23.61
CA ASN A 554 -14.69 -6.43 23.06
C ASN A 554 -15.79 -7.41 22.66
N CYS A 555 -15.46 -8.67 22.40
CA CYS A 555 -16.40 -9.69 21.97
C CYS A 555 -17.08 -10.48 23.09
N THR A 556 -16.71 -10.30 24.38
CA THR A 556 -17.29 -11.04 25.52
C THR A 556 -18.80 -10.85 25.71
N ARG A 557 -19.42 -9.90 24.98
CA ARG A 557 -20.86 -9.59 25.09
C ARG A 557 -21.71 -9.99 23.87
N GLN A 558 -21.08 -10.53 22.79
CA GLN A 558 -21.82 -10.88 21.56
C GLN A 558 -21.51 -12.31 21.13
N GLU A 559 -22.53 -13.14 21.01
CA GLU A 559 -22.47 -14.55 20.57
C GLU A 559 -21.82 -14.76 19.18
N LYS A 560 -21.77 -13.71 18.37
CA LYS A 560 -21.22 -13.73 17.00
C LYS A 560 -19.69 -13.70 16.90
N CYS A 561 -18.98 -13.57 18.00
CA CYS A 561 -17.52 -13.53 18.02
C CYS A 561 -16.87 -14.89 18.35
N SER A 562 -17.68 -15.92 18.61
CA SER A 562 -17.19 -17.26 18.92
C SER A 562 -16.56 -17.89 17.67
N GLY A 563 -15.25 -18.09 17.71
CA GLY A 563 -14.49 -18.78 16.65
C GLY A 563 -13.70 -17.88 15.69
N ALA A 564 -13.76 -16.57 15.85
CA ALA A 564 -12.94 -15.67 15.04
C ALA A 564 -11.45 -15.83 15.34
N LYS A 565 -10.67 -16.08 14.30
CA LYS A 565 -9.22 -16.21 14.36
C LYS A 565 -8.59 -14.99 13.70
N VAL A 566 -7.44 -14.56 14.23
CA VAL A 566 -6.61 -13.57 13.55
C VAL A 566 -5.76 -14.27 12.50
N HIS A 567 -5.88 -13.84 11.26
CA HIS A 567 -5.21 -14.43 10.10
C HIS A 567 -4.12 -13.51 9.57
N SER A 568 -3.10 -14.08 8.93
CA SER A 568 -2.11 -13.37 8.11
C SER A 568 -2.26 -13.86 6.67
N ALA A 569 -3.41 -13.58 6.07
CA ALA A 569 -3.72 -13.92 4.69
C ALA A 569 -3.55 -12.68 3.80
N GLN A 570 -3.30 -12.89 2.50
CA GLN A 570 -3.31 -11.81 1.53
C GLN A 570 -4.72 -11.24 1.40
N VAL A 571 -4.81 -9.92 1.48
CA VAL A 571 -6.07 -9.19 1.32
C VAL A 571 -5.87 -8.13 0.26
N GLU A 572 -6.68 -8.16 -0.77
CA GLU A 572 -6.71 -7.10 -1.79
C GLU A 572 -7.11 -5.77 -1.16
N GLY A 573 -6.54 -4.68 -1.66
CA GLY A 573 -6.93 -3.34 -1.25
C GLY A 573 -5.76 -2.37 -1.05
N ASN A 574 -6.04 -1.27 -0.38
CA ASN A 574 -5.12 -0.13 -0.20
C ASN A 574 -3.86 -0.43 0.62
N ASN A 575 -3.72 -1.62 1.16
CA ASN A 575 -2.57 -2.07 1.95
C ASN A 575 -1.51 -2.80 1.14
N ASP A 576 -1.75 -3.07 -0.15
CA ASP A 576 -0.88 -3.92 -0.96
C ASP A 576 0.57 -3.39 -1.04
N PHE A 577 0.76 -2.11 -1.37
CA PHE A 577 2.09 -1.49 -1.44
C PHE A 577 2.81 -1.52 -0.08
N PHE A 578 2.07 -1.25 1.01
CA PHE A 578 2.64 -1.26 2.37
C PHE A 578 3.10 -2.66 2.78
N ILE A 579 2.36 -3.70 2.40
CA ILE A 579 2.70 -5.10 2.71
C ILE A 579 3.83 -5.60 1.80
N ASN A 580 3.67 -5.48 0.47
CA ASN A 580 4.49 -6.17 -0.51
C ASN A 580 5.72 -5.38 -0.98
N HIS A 581 5.75 -4.05 -0.79
CA HIS A 581 6.87 -3.20 -1.17
C HIS A 581 7.62 -2.64 0.04
N LEU A 582 6.89 -2.15 1.05
CA LEU A 582 7.51 -1.51 2.21
C LEU A 582 7.73 -2.46 3.41
N GLY A 583 7.02 -3.59 3.49
CA GLY A 583 7.06 -4.50 4.64
C GLY A 583 6.61 -3.83 5.94
N VAL A 584 5.64 -2.93 5.84
CA VAL A 584 5.03 -2.25 6.99
C VAL A 584 3.98 -3.17 7.60
N PRO A 585 4.01 -3.44 8.91
CA PRO A 585 2.99 -4.23 9.59
C PRO A 585 1.60 -3.64 9.41
N THR A 586 0.62 -4.49 9.05
CA THR A 586 -0.77 -4.05 8.80
C THR A 586 -1.78 -4.77 9.67
N VAL A 587 -2.93 -4.12 9.90
CA VAL A 587 -4.09 -4.70 10.57
C VAL A 587 -5.38 -4.20 9.95
N GLN A 588 -6.37 -5.09 9.83
CA GLN A 588 -7.70 -4.78 9.31
C GLN A 588 -8.77 -5.56 10.07
N PHE A 589 -9.89 -4.90 10.34
CA PHE A 589 -11.11 -5.50 10.89
C PHE A 589 -12.26 -5.31 9.89
N ALA A 590 -13.00 -6.38 9.62
CA ALA A 590 -14.17 -6.32 8.74
C ALA A 590 -15.23 -7.36 9.14
N TYR A 591 -16.49 -6.97 9.11
CA TYR A 591 -17.58 -7.93 9.19
C TYR A 591 -17.87 -8.51 7.80
N LEU A 592 -17.80 -9.83 7.70
CA LEU A 592 -18.13 -10.57 6.50
C LEU A 592 -19.39 -11.40 6.74
N GLU A 593 -20.03 -11.84 5.67
CA GLU A 593 -21.14 -12.79 5.76
C GLU A 593 -20.62 -14.16 6.27
N THR A 594 -21.45 -14.85 7.01
CA THR A 594 -21.09 -16.19 7.47
C THR A 594 -21.03 -17.12 6.26
N LYS A 595 -19.85 -17.56 5.89
CA LYS A 595 -19.68 -18.56 4.83
C LYS A 595 -20.37 -19.86 5.25
N THR A 596 -21.11 -20.48 4.33
CA THR A 596 -21.52 -21.87 4.55
C THR A 596 -20.26 -22.71 4.72
N PRO A 597 -20.23 -23.71 5.59
CA PRO A 597 -19.02 -24.53 5.85
C PRO A 597 -18.41 -25.15 4.59
N ALA A 598 -19.12 -25.20 3.50
CA ALA A 598 -18.73 -25.74 2.18
C ALA A 598 -18.52 -24.66 1.11
N GLY A 599 -18.65 -23.37 1.43
CA GLY A 599 -18.49 -22.30 0.44
C GLY A 599 -17.02 -22.05 0.09
N PRO A 600 -16.69 -21.79 -1.20
CA PRO A 600 -15.34 -21.44 -1.59
C PRO A 600 -14.92 -20.08 -0.99
N GLY A 601 -13.68 -19.97 -0.53
CA GLY A 601 -13.07 -18.70 -0.15
C GLY A 601 -12.93 -17.75 -1.35
N PHE A 602 -12.51 -16.49 -1.12
CA PHE A 602 -12.19 -15.50 -2.16
C PHE A 602 -13.32 -15.05 -3.10
N ILE A 603 -14.57 -15.24 -2.72
CA ILE A 603 -15.63 -14.46 -3.34
C ILE A 603 -15.64 -13.12 -2.59
N SER A 604 -15.25 -12.06 -3.28
CA SER A 604 -15.33 -10.73 -2.72
C SER A 604 -16.80 -10.34 -2.56
N GLU A 605 -17.30 -10.32 -1.34
CA GLU A 605 -18.65 -9.83 -1.01
C GLU A 605 -18.86 -8.38 -1.43
N ALA A 606 -17.75 -7.66 -1.63
CA ALA A 606 -17.74 -6.34 -2.23
C ALA A 606 -18.33 -6.27 -3.65
N LEU A 607 -18.37 -7.39 -4.37
CA LEU A 607 -19.02 -7.46 -5.69
C LEU A 607 -20.53 -7.22 -5.62
N TRP A 608 -21.15 -7.47 -4.46
CA TRP A 608 -22.60 -7.36 -4.27
C TRP A 608 -23.02 -6.10 -3.54
N ALA A 609 -22.20 -5.61 -2.61
CA ALA A 609 -22.54 -4.50 -1.72
C ALA A 609 -22.30 -3.14 -2.42
N ARG A 610 -22.92 -2.94 -3.58
CA ARG A 610 -22.81 -1.71 -4.38
C ARG A 610 -23.82 -0.65 -3.96
N ASP A 611 -24.91 -1.04 -3.32
CA ASP A 611 -25.99 -0.14 -2.94
C ASP A 611 -25.89 0.23 -1.44
N VAL A 612 -25.90 1.51 -1.16
CA VAL A 612 -25.98 2.07 0.20
C VAL A 612 -27.10 1.45 1.03
N SER A 613 -28.24 1.17 0.39
CA SER A 613 -29.40 0.54 1.03
C SER A 613 -29.10 -0.89 1.52
N VAL A 614 -28.21 -1.61 0.85
CA VAL A 614 -27.79 -2.95 1.28
C VAL A 614 -27.00 -2.86 2.56
N VAL A 615 -26.04 -1.93 2.67
CA VAL A 615 -25.23 -1.74 3.89
C VAL A 615 -26.10 -1.33 5.07
N GLU A 616 -27.03 -0.40 4.88
CA GLU A 616 -28.00 -0.03 5.93
C GLU A 616 -28.90 -1.21 6.34
N SER A 617 -29.24 -2.10 5.43
CA SER A 617 -30.01 -3.31 5.76
C SER A 617 -29.21 -4.36 6.53
N LEU A 618 -27.91 -4.44 6.30
CA LEU A 618 -27.01 -5.35 7.02
C LEU A 618 -26.77 -4.91 8.46
N ASP A 619 -26.64 -3.60 8.69
CA ASP A 619 -26.41 -3.02 10.02
C ASP A 619 -27.34 -1.82 10.29
N PRO A 620 -28.65 -2.02 10.48
CA PRO A 620 -29.62 -0.93 10.67
C PRO A 620 -29.33 -0.07 11.90
N SER A 621 -28.67 -0.64 12.90
CA SER A 621 -28.30 0.02 14.16
C SER A 621 -26.89 0.61 14.16
N PHE A 622 -26.10 0.41 13.11
CA PHE A 622 -24.69 0.78 13.00
C PHE A 622 -23.79 0.27 14.15
N ARG A 623 -24.20 -0.83 14.80
CA ARG A 623 -23.41 -1.46 15.86
C ARG A 623 -22.21 -2.23 15.34
N LEU A 624 -22.31 -2.80 14.15
CA LEU A 624 -21.16 -3.45 13.50
C LEU A 624 -20.10 -2.40 13.11
N HIS A 625 -20.56 -1.27 12.55
CA HIS A 625 -19.68 -0.12 12.26
C HIS A 625 -19.02 0.42 13.51
N GLU A 626 -19.78 0.60 14.61
CA GLU A 626 -19.25 1.03 15.90
C GLU A 626 -18.18 0.06 16.45
N THR A 627 -18.41 -1.23 16.33
CA THR A 627 -17.44 -2.25 16.79
C THR A 627 -16.15 -2.17 16.00
N VAL A 628 -16.21 -2.10 14.65
CA VAL A 628 -15.03 -1.93 13.81
C VAL A 628 -14.32 -0.61 14.12
N ALA A 629 -15.05 0.48 14.29
CA ALA A 629 -14.49 1.79 14.63
C ALA A 629 -13.72 1.76 15.96
N LYS A 630 -14.28 1.14 17.00
CA LYS A 630 -13.66 1.02 18.32
C LYS A 630 -12.40 0.15 18.28
N LEU A 631 -12.44 -1.01 17.62
CA LEU A 631 -11.28 -1.88 17.46
C LEU A 631 -10.16 -1.18 16.68
N THR A 632 -10.53 -0.51 15.59
CA THR A 632 -9.59 0.24 14.76
C THR A 632 -8.96 1.40 15.54
N ALA A 633 -9.77 2.20 16.26
CA ALA A 633 -9.28 3.29 17.10
C ALA A 633 -8.33 2.79 18.20
N GLU A 634 -8.66 1.69 18.84
CA GLU A 634 -7.81 1.10 19.89
C GLU A 634 -6.45 0.67 19.33
N MET A 635 -6.41 0.03 18.15
CA MET A 635 -5.17 -0.32 17.48
C MET A 635 -4.34 0.91 17.14
N ILE A 636 -4.95 1.92 16.53
CA ILE A 636 -4.28 3.18 16.17
C ILE A 636 -3.65 3.81 17.41
N LEU A 637 -4.45 3.98 18.45
CA LEU A 637 -4.04 4.70 19.67
C LEU A 637 -2.93 3.96 20.42
N ARG A 638 -3.01 2.64 20.54
CA ARG A 638 -1.95 1.86 21.19
C ARG A 638 -0.65 1.89 20.43
N ILE A 639 -0.68 1.67 19.12
CA ILE A 639 0.54 1.72 18.31
C ILE A 639 1.13 3.14 18.30
N ALA A 640 0.28 4.18 18.32
CA ALA A 640 0.74 5.56 18.33
C ALA A 640 1.22 6.05 19.69
N ASN A 641 0.67 5.53 20.80
CA ASN A 641 0.92 6.10 22.12
C ASN A 641 1.83 5.25 23.03
N GLU A 642 1.81 3.90 22.93
CA GLU A 642 2.64 3.08 23.81
C GLU A 642 4.14 3.37 23.61
N PRO A 643 4.93 3.56 24.71
CA PRO A 643 6.36 3.85 24.59
C PRO A 643 7.13 2.77 23.83
N VAL A 644 6.89 1.49 24.17
CA VAL A 644 7.37 0.32 23.42
C VAL A 644 6.33 -0.05 22.38
N LEU A 645 6.73 -0.25 21.13
CA LEU A 645 5.82 -0.76 20.11
C LEU A 645 5.24 -2.12 20.55
N PRO A 646 3.92 -2.28 20.55
CA PRO A 646 3.27 -3.50 20.99
C PRO A 646 3.36 -4.63 19.94
N PHE A 647 4.56 -4.85 19.42
CA PHE A 647 4.87 -5.84 18.39
C PHE A 647 5.43 -7.11 19.03
N ASN A 648 5.01 -8.27 18.53
CA ASN A 648 5.49 -9.56 19.01
C ASN A 648 6.48 -10.17 18.01
N VAL A 649 7.77 -10.16 18.37
CA VAL A 649 8.86 -10.73 17.55
C VAL A 649 8.73 -12.25 17.43
N LEU A 650 8.29 -12.92 18.50
CA LEU A 650 8.16 -14.38 18.55
C LEU A 650 7.07 -14.87 17.60
N ASP A 651 5.95 -14.15 17.47
CA ASP A 651 4.85 -14.53 16.56
C ASP A 651 5.32 -14.53 15.10
N VAL A 652 6.20 -13.59 14.71
CA VAL A 652 6.81 -13.58 13.37
C VAL A 652 7.58 -14.87 13.11
N ALA A 653 8.40 -15.30 14.07
CA ALA A 653 9.17 -16.53 13.95
C ALA A 653 8.29 -17.79 13.94
N LEU A 654 7.21 -17.80 14.71
CA LEU A 654 6.26 -18.92 14.77
C LEU A 654 5.48 -19.08 13.46
N VAL A 655 5.07 -18.00 12.82
CA VAL A 655 4.41 -18.03 11.50
C VAL A 655 5.33 -18.65 10.46
N ILE A 656 6.61 -18.28 10.45
CA ILE A 656 7.60 -18.89 9.53
C ILE A 656 7.75 -20.40 9.79
N GLN A 657 7.79 -20.83 11.06
CA GLN A 657 7.87 -22.25 11.39
C GLN A 657 6.61 -23.02 10.97
N GLU A 658 5.43 -22.41 11.12
CA GLU A 658 4.16 -23.02 10.69
C GLU A 658 4.13 -23.29 9.18
N GLN A 659 4.63 -22.36 8.38
CA GLN A 659 4.69 -22.47 6.93
C GLN A 659 5.75 -23.47 6.42
N LEU A 660 6.68 -23.92 7.28
CA LEU A 660 7.76 -24.84 6.92
C LEU A 660 7.49 -26.29 7.36
N LYS A 661 6.31 -26.64 7.83
CA LYS A 661 5.96 -27.99 8.30
C LYS A 661 5.87 -29.06 7.20
N GLY A 662 6.18 -28.73 5.93
CA GLY A 662 6.16 -29.66 4.81
C GLY A 662 7.38 -30.59 4.77
N GLU A 663 7.24 -31.74 4.08
CA GLU A 663 8.30 -32.74 3.91
C GLU A 663 9.19 -32.41 2.68
N GLY A 664 10.49 -32.19 2.88
CA GLY A 664 11.45 -31.97 1.80
C GLY A 664 12.83 -31.60 2.33
N GLU A 665 13.89 -31.85 1.55
CA GLU A 665 15.27 -31.53 1.94
C GLU A 665 15.48 -30.01 2.07
N SER A 666 14.94 -29.24 1.14
CA SER A 666 14.96 -27.76 1.18
C SER A 666 14.22 -27.23 2.42
N SER A 667 13.11 -27.85 2.82
CA SER A 667 12.36 -27.49 4.04
C SER A 667 13.18 -27.71 5.31
N ARG A 668 14.05 -28.73 5.36
CA ARG A 668 14.92 -29.00 6.52
C ARG A 668 15.97 -27.91 6.75
N HIS A 669 16.61 -27.40 5.71
CA HIS A 669 17.56 -26.29 5.82
C HIS A 669 16.86 -24.98 6.24
N MET A 670 15.72 -24.66 5.63
CA MET A 670 14.93 -23.50 6.02
C MET A 670 14.42 -23.61 7.47
N LEU A 671 14.03 -24.80 7.91
CA LEU A 671 13.60 -25.04 9.29
C LEU A 671 14.71 -24.80 10.31
N ALA A 672 15.96 -25.10 9.97
CA ALA A 672 17.11 -24.80 10.85
C ALA A 672 17.27 -23.30 11.07
N PHE A 673 17.17 -22.48 10.00
CA PHE A 673 17.19 -21.02 10.12
C PHE A 673 15.96 -20.48 10.86
N ALA A 674 14.77 -21.05 10.62
CA ALA A 674 13.55 -20.67 11.32
C ALA A 674 13.62 -20.98 12.83
N ASN A 675 14.23 -22.10 13.22
CA ASN A 675 14.48 -22.44 14.62
C ASN A 675 15.45 -21.44 15.27
N ALA A 676 16.56 -21.11 14.58
CA ALA A 676 17.50 -20.10 15.06
C ALA A 676 16.86 -18.70 15.17
N LEU A 677 15.99 -18.34 14.23
CA LEU A 677 15.20 -17.11 14.31
C LEU A 677 14.28 -17.11 15.54
N ARG A 678 13.59 -18.23 15.79
CA ARG A 678 12.72 -18.38 16.96
C ARG A 678 13.50 -18.22 18.28
N GLU A 679 14.66 -18.86 18.40
CA GLU A 679 15.52 -18.73 19.59
C GLU A 679 15.96 -17.28 19.79
N SER A 680 16.41 -16.61 18.74
CA SER A 680 16.79 -15.19 18.78
C SER A 680 15.59 -14.30 19.15
N ALA A 681 14.42 -14.56 18.58
CA ALA A 681 13.18 -13.84 18.88
C ALA A 681 12.75 -14.01 20.34
N GLN A 682 12.86 -15.22 20.89
CA GLN A 682 12.54 -15.52 22.29
C GLN A 682 13.49 -14.78 23.26
N LEU A 683 14.79 -14.78 22.96
CA LEU A 683 15.77 -14.01 23.73
C LEU A 683 15.51 -12.50 23.64
N PHE A 684 15.16 -12.00 22.45
CA PHE A 684 14.84 -10.58 22.26
C PHE A 684 13.61 -10.18 23.10
N GLN A 685 12.56 -11.00 23.06
CA GLN A 685 11.34 -10.76 23.84
C GLN A 685 11.62 -10.73 25.36
N SER A 686 12.43 -11.63 25.87
CA SER A 686 12.74 -11.74 27.30
C SER A 686 13.76 -10.71 27.79
N ASN A 687 14.82 -10.47 27.02
CA ASN A 687 15.98 -9.68 27.48
C ASN A 687 15.89 -8.20 27.16
N GLU A 688 15.15 -7.85 26.10
CA GLU A 688 15.08 -6.47 25.62
C GLU A 688 13.69 -5.86 25.78
N MET A 689 12.63 -6.54 25.36
CA MET A 689 11.28 -5.98 25.41
C MET A 689 10.71 -5.97 26.82
N ARG A 690 10.90 -7.03 27.61
CA ARG A 690 10.38 -7.09 28.97
C ARG A 690 10.95 -5.97 29.85
N PRO A 691 12.27 -5.72 29.91
CA PRO A 691 12.81 -4.60 30.70
C PRO A 691 12.38 -3.22 30.15
N ALA A 692 12.27 -3.07 28.84
CA ALA A 692 11.85 -1.80 28.24
C ALA A 692 10.39 -1.44 28.59
N ASN A 693 9.56 -2.43 28.91
CA ASN A 693 8.20 -2.20 29.39
C ASN A 693 8.14 -1.75 30.87
N ASP A 694 9.20 -1.95 31.66
CA ASP A 694 9.27 -1.41 33.02
C ASP A 694 9.62 0.07 32.99
N PRO A 695 8.74 0.98 33.50
CA PRO A 695 9.02 2.42 33.53
C PRO A 695 10.29 2.80 34.26
N LYS A 696 10.76 1.99 35.21
CA LYS A 696 11.98 2.24 36.01
C LYS A 696 13.27 1.92 35.25
N GLU A 697 13.20 1.02 34.28
CA GLU A 697 14.34 0.56 33.49
C GLU A 697 14.43 1.25 32.12
N ARG A 698 13.47 2.12 31.79
CA ARG A 698 13.40 2.83 30.50
C ARG A 698 14.51 3.86 30.36
N ASP A 699 15.22 3.73 29.25
CA ASP A 699 16.16 4.73 28.73
C ASP A 699 15.66 5.17 27.35
N ALA A 700 15.55 6.47 27.11
CA ALA A 700 14.93 7.02 25.89
C ALA A 700 15.67 6.62 24.61
N VAL A 701 17.02 6.58 24.64
CA VAL A 701 17.83 6.20 23.47
C VAL A 701 17.68 4.71 23.19
N ARG A 702 17.78 3.89 24.23
CA ARG A 702 17.59 2.44 24.13
C ARG A 702 16.18 2.10 23.63
N LEU A 703 15.17 2.81 24.14
CA LEU A 703 13.78 2.62 23.71
C LEU A 703 13.59 2.93 22.21
N ARG A 704 14.17 4.03 21.72
CA ARG A 704 14.12 4.38 20.30
C ARG A 704 14.82 3.33 19.43
N MET A 705 15.99 2.83 19.85
CA MET A 705 16.69 1.75 19.15
C MET A 705 15.87 0.46 19.11
N LEU A 706 15.27 0.09 20.25
CA LEU A 706 14.38 -1.07 20.33
C LEU A 706 13.21 -0.96 19.37
N ASN A 707 12.51 0.17 19.38
CA ASN A 707 11.38 0.42 18.50
C ASN A 707 11.79 0.40 17.01
N ASN A 708 13.01 0.87 16.67
CA ASN A 708 13.51 0.75 15.30
C ASN A 708 13.75 -0.71 14.88
N VAL A 709 14.24 -1.56 15.81
CA VAL A 709 14.38 -3.01 15.52
C VAL A 709 13.01 -3.64 15.28
N LEU A 710 12.03 -3.35 16.14
CA LEU A 710 10.67 -3.86 16.01
C LEU A 710 10.01 -3.42 14.69
N GLN A 711 10.11 -2.12 14.36
CA GLN A 711 9.53 -1.53 13.16
C GLN A 711 10.08 -2.15 11.86
N ASN A 712 11.37 -2.52 11.84
CA ASN A 712 12.04 -2.97 10.62
C ASN A 712 12.11 -4.50 10.49
N LEU A 713 11.60 -5.25 11.46
CA LEU A 713 11.69 -6.72 11.45
C LEU A 713 11.00 -7.33 10.22
N GLU A 714 9.76 -6.97 9.96
CA GLU A 714 8.96 -7.57 8.87
C GLU A 714 9.49 -7.22 7.47
N LYS A 715 10.28 -6.15 7.33
CA LYS A 715 10.91 -5.76 6.06
C LYS A 715 11.91 -6.80 5.53
N ASN A 716 12.44 -7.65 6.40
CA ASN A 716 13.36 -8.72 6.00
C ASN A 716 12.66 -9.84 5.22
N PHE A 717 11.32 -9.86 5.21
CA PHE A 717 10.54 -10.94 4.61
C PHE A 717 9.96 -10.58 3.23
N ILE A 718 10.42 -9.49 2.63
CA ILE A 718 10.08 -9.13 1.26
C ILE A 718 11.09 -9.74 0.30
N ILE A 719 10.59 -10.54 -0.64
CA ILE A 719 11.40 -11.11 -1.71
C ILE A 719 11.42 -10.16 -2.91
N GLN A 720 12.61 -9.80 -3.34
CA GLN A 720 12.81 -8.99 -4.54
C GLN A 720 12.83 -9.86 -5.81
N GLN A 721 12.47 -9.25 -6.95
CA GLN A 721 12.56 -9.89 -8.27
C GLN A 721 11.79 -11.22 -8.36
N VAL A 722 10.56 -11.25 -7.87
CA VAL A 722 9.62 -12.34 -8.15
C VAL A 722 8.92 -12.08 -9.48
N PRO A 723 8.39 -13.12 -10.16
CA PRO A 723 7.60 -12.92 -11.38
C PRO A 723 6.44 -11.94 -11.16
N PRO A 724 6.04 -11.20 -12.20
CA PRO A 724 4.87 -10.31 -12.11
C PRO A 724 3.61 -11.06 -11.64
N GLY A 725 2.86 -10.45 -10.73
CA GLY A 725 1.65 -11.04 -10.15
C GLY A 725 1.88 -11.94 -8.93
N TYR A 726 3.14 -12.24 -8.57
CA TYR A 726 3.43 -12.96 -7.32
C TYR A 726 3.50 -12.01 -6.13
N TYR A 727 3.01 -12.47 -4.99
CA TYR A 727 3.14 -11.74 -3.72
C TYR A 727 4.59 -11.78 -3.23
N ARG A 728 5.07 -10.64 -2.77
CA ARG A 728 6.49 -10.48 -2.39
C ARG A 728 6.76 -10.72 -0.90
N ASN A 729 5.76 -10.54 -0.06
CA ASN A 729 5.89 -10.70 1.39
C ASN A 729 5.57 -12.15 1.81
N ILE A 730 6.59 -12.88 2.28
CA ILE A 730 6.45 -14.28 2.66
C ILE A 730 5.74 -14.51 4.00
N LEU A 731 5.47 -13.47 4.77
CA LEU A 731 4.72 -13.58 6.02
C LEU A 731 3.23 -13.83 5.82
N TYR A 732 2.73 -13.54 4.61
CA TYR A 732 1.32 -13.68 4.28
C TYR A 732 1.07 -14.95 3.46
N ARG A 733 -0.03 -15.61 3.77
CA ARG A 733 -0.50 -16.79 3.04
C ARG A 733 -1.37 -16.36 1.87
N LEU A 734 -1.50 -17.24 0.87
CA LEU A 734 -2.40 -17.00 -0.26
C LEU A 734 -3.86 -16.99 0.22
N ASP A 735 -4.19 -17.91 1.11
CA ASP A 735 -5.50 -18.02 1.76
C ASP A 735 -5.38 -18.50 3.23
N GLU A 736 -6.50 -18.53 3.94
CA GLU A 736 -6.57 -19.01 5.32
C GLU A 736 -6.24 -20.50 5.48
N GLY A 737 -6.46 -21.29 4.43
CA GLY A 737 -6.26 -22.75 4.41
C GLY A 737 -4.85 -23.16 3.95
N SER A 738 -4.10 -22.27 3.32
CA SER A 738 -2.74 -22.56 2.84
C SER A 738 -1.76 -22.77 4.00
N ASN A 739 -0.94 -23.81 3.89
CA ASN A 739 0.12 -24.12 4.84
C ASN A 739 1.52 -23.79 4.31
N GLN A 740 1.62 -23.18 3.13
CA GLN A 740 2.87 -22.82 2.48
C GLN A 740 2.99 -21.31 2.33
N PHE A 741 4.22 -20.83 2.08
CA PHE A 741 4.43 -19.46 1.66
C PHE A 741 3.71 -19.21 0.35
N SER A 742 2.93 -18.13 0.25
CA SER A 742 2.16 -17.82 -0.96
C SER A 742 3.05 -17.78 -2.22
N VAL A 743 4.21 -17.16 -2.13
CA VAL A 743 5.16 -17.08 -3.25
C VAL A 743 5.74 -18.45 -3.64
N VAL A 744 5.88 -19.40 -2.69
CA VAL A 744 6.34 -20.78 -2.98
C VAL A 744 5.21 -21.58 -3.60
N GLU A 745 3.99 -21.45 -3.11
CA GLU A 745 2.81 -22.08 -3.67
C GLU A 745 2.58 -21.64 -5.12
N GLU A 746 2.65 -20.34 -5.38
CA GLU A 746 2.56 -19.79 -6.73
C GLU A 746 3.68 -20.30 -7.65
N ALA A 747 4.93 -20.33 -7.18
CA ALA A 747 6.05 -20.87 -7.95
C ALA A 747 5.92 -22.37 -8.22
N PHE A 748 5.37 -23.12 -7.27
CA PHE A 748 5.07 -24.55 -7.44
C PHE A 748 3.97 -24.78 -8.46
N ASN A 749 2.90 -23.99 -8.42
CA ASN A 749 1.81 -24.05 -9.38
C ASN A 749 2.29 -23.71 -10.79
N HIS A 750 3.12 -22.68 -10.93
CA HIS A 750 3.78 -22.36 -12.19
C HIS A 750 4.66 -23.51 -12.71
N HIS A 751 5.46 -24.15 -11.82
CA HIS A 751 6.24 -25.33 -12.17
C HIS A 751 5.35 -26.49 -12.68
N GLN A 752 4.23 -26.76 -12.03
CA GLN A 752 3.31 -27.83 -12.45
C GLN A 752 2.72 -27.57 -13.85
N LEU A 753 2.34 -26.31 -14.13
CA LEU A 753 1.77 -25.93 -15.43
C LEU A 753 2.80 -25.89 -16.55
N GLN A 754 3.97 -25.33 -16.31
CA GLN A 754 5.02 -25.11 -17.33
C GLN A 754 6.10 -26.21 -17.38
N GLN A 755 6.12 -27.10 -16.38
CA GLN A 755 7.12 -28.18 -16.23
C GLN A 755 8.57 -27.67 -16.18
N THR A 756 8.79 -26.47 -15.57
CA THR A 756 10.12 -25.88 -15.38
C THR A 756 10.46 -25.72 -13.90
N ASN A 757 11.68 -26.11 -13.50
CA ASN A 757 12.13 -26.01 -12.09
C ASN A 757 12.83 -24.68 -11.77
N GLN A 758 13.14 -23.86 -12.76
CA GLN A 758 14.02 -22.70 -12.57
C GLN A 758 13.39 -21.67 -11.62
N THR A 759 12.13 -21.31 -11.85
CA THR A 759 11.40 -20.34 -11.02
C THR A 759 11.28 -20.84 -9.59
N LEU A 760 10.88 -22.11 -9.39
CA LEU A 760 10.70 -22.71 -8.08
C LEU A 760 12.00 -22.69 -7.26
N ASN A 761 13.10 -23.16 -7.84
CA ASN A 761 14.41 -23.19 -7.17
C ASN A 761 14.90 -21.79 -6.80
N THR A 762 14.67 -20.81 -7.68
CA THR A 762 15.03 -19.42 -7.43
C THR A 762 14.21 -18.85 -6.26
N VAL A 763 12.90 -19.08 -6.23
CA VAL A 763 12.02 -18.61 -5.17
C VAL A 763 12.36 -19.27 -3.83
N LEU A 764 12.58 -20.59 -3.79
CA LEU A 764 13.01 -21.31 -2.58
C LEU A 764 14.32 -20.74 -2.02
N SER A 765 15.30 -20.45 -2.88
CA SER A 765 16.56 -19.84 -2.46
C SER A 765 16.38 -18.45 -1.89
N LYS A 766 15.49 -17.64 -2.47
CA LYS A 766 15.15 -16.29 -1.97
C LYS A 766 14.42 -16.35 -0.62
N VAL A 767 13.47 -17.28 -0.45
CA VAL A 767 12.78 -17.51 0.83
C VAL A 767 13.79 -17.89 1.91
N MET A 768 14.69 -18.85 1.63
CA MET A 768 15.73 -19.26 2.56
C MET A 768 16.63 -18.08 2.96
N ASN A 769 17.02 -17.26 2.00
CA ASN A 769 17.85 -16.08 2.24
C ASN A 769 17.14 -15.03 3.10
N SER A 770 15.86 -14.81 2.87
CA SER A 770 15.01 -13.90 3.65
C SER A 770 14.91 -14.34 5.12
N ILE A 771 14.66 -15.63 5.39
CA ILE A 771 14.62 -16.18 6.76
C ILE A 771 15.98 -16.02 7.45
N ARG A 772 17.07 -16.30 6.74
CA ARG A 772 18.42 -16.11 7.28
C ARG A 772 18.73 -14.64 7.57
N ALA A 773 18.35 -13.73 6.70
CA ALA A 773 18.52 -12.29 6.90
C ALA A 773 17.75 -11.80 8.14
N ALA A 774 16.51 -12.24 8.32
CA ALA A 774 15.72 -11.93 9.51
C ALA A 774 16.37 -12.46 10.80
N GLN A 775 16.90 -13.69 10.78
CA GLN A 775 17.62 -14.27 11.90
C GLN A 775 18.87 -13.46 12.26
N ALA A 776 19.66 -13.10 11.25
CA ALA A 776 20.87 -12.27 11.45
C ALA A 776 20.50 -10.87 11.97
N TYR A 777 19.40 -10.28 11.49
CA TYR A 777 18.91 -8.99 11.93
C TYR A 777 18.52 -8.97 13.41
N VAL A 778 17.74 -9.94 13.87
CA VAL A 778 17.34 -10.06 15.29
C VAL A 778 18.56 -10.32 16.17
N LYS A 779 19.47 -11.19 15.73
CA LYS A 779 20.72 -11.49 16.46
C LYS A 779 21.61 -10.24 16.58
N ALA A 780 21.82 -9.49 15.52
CA ALA A 780 22.59 -8.25 15.55
C ALA A 780 21.94 -7.22 16.51
N GLY A 781 20.61 -7.12 16.54
CA GLY A 781 19.89 -6.33 17.54
C GLY A 781 20.24 -6.72 18.98
N LEU A 782 20.23 -8.01 19.30
CA LEU A 782 20.60 -8.52 20.62
C LEU A 782 22.03 -8.15 21.00
N GLU A 783 23.00 -8.34 20.10
CA GLU A 783 24.42 -8.03 20.33
C GLU A 783 24.65 -6.54 20.63
N VAL A 784 23.95 -5.65 19.92
CA VAL A 784 24.04 -4.20 20.19
C VAL A 784 23.55 -3.86 21.60
N PHE A 785 22.42 -4.42 22.04
CA PHE A 785 21.88 -4.18 23.38
C PHE A 785 22.77 -4.79 24.48
N GLU A 786 23.37 -5.92 24.25
CA GLU A 786 24.32 -6.54 25.17
C GLU A 786 25.58 -5.69 25.36
N ASN A 787 26.14 -5.15 24.27
CA ASN A 787 27.29 -4.26 24.30
C ASN A 787 26.98 -2.99 25.11
N ILE A 788 25.78 -2.39 24.94
CA ILE A 788 25.37 -1.21 25.71
C ILE A 788 25.28 -1.55 27.22
N ARG A 789 24.78 -2.74 27.59
CA ARG A 789 24.74 -3.18 29.00
C ARG A 789 26.13 -3.33 29.59
N ASN A 790 27.05 -3.93 28.86
CA ASN A 790 28.41 -4.16 29.31
C ASN A 790 29.18 -2.84 29.48
N THR A 791 29.00 -1.89 28.56
CA THR A 791 29.62 -0.56 28.68
C THR A 791 29.10 0.21 29.90
N LYS A 792 27.80 0.17 30.21
CA LYS A 792 27.23 0.78 31.41
C LYS A 792 27.71 0.13 32.71
N LYS A 793 27.99 -1.15 32.76
CA LYS A 793 28.59 -1.81 33.93
C LYS A 793 29.99 -1.32 34.16
N HIS A 794 30.82 -1.23 33.14
CA HIS A 794 32.20 -0.71 33.26
C HIS A 794 32.29 0.77 33.70
N THR A 795 31.26 1.59 33.38
CA THR A 795 31.20 3.00 33.80
C THR A 795 30.66 3.19 35.23
N LEU A 796 30.04 2.17 35.81
CA LEU A 796 29.57 2.21 37.22
C LEU A 796 30.60 1.61 38.20
N ASP A 797 31.58 0.84 37.68
CA ASP A 797 32.68 0.25 38.48
C ASP A 797 33.95 1.19 38.56
N PHE A 798 33.84 2.42 38.02
CA PHE A 798 34.79 3.53 38.21
C PHE A 798 34.11 4.67 38.98
#